data_abcda5aacc09e9b953577e34d5dfa02f
#
_entry.id   abcda5aacc09e9b953577e34d5dfa02f
#
_cell.length_a   1.000
_cell.length_b   1.000
_cell.length_c   1.000
_cell.angle_alpha   90.00
_cell.angle_beta   90.00
_cell.angle_gamma   90.00
#
_symmetry.space_group_name_H-M   'P 1'
#
loop_
_entity.id
_entity.type
_entity.pdbx_description
1 polymer ?
#
loop_
_entity_poly.entity_id
_entity_poly.type
_entity_poly.pdbx_seq_one_letter_code
_entity_poly.pdbx_strand_id
1 'polypeptide(L)'
;MTVISAMFILFLGGTLSFQRLGQEYLNHYLQGIVEVVDKEMEDPDAAYSMQRWMPKMLQASGIIEMQLTSEAGPVYRFKDTTNTIEASRLHQVALPLKRNPGYVMHFKAVPPYLNYNYSLQAMWSTTLAVLLIVFFLIRGLKWLKEQLLGSELLEERGRMILAGRVEQHAKGDPREWPFTASEALDRLIEELQDARQERSRFDTFIRSQTFLDQLTGTANRVLYDSKLESALLESGAHGGVMMLRVDDLESAREESPKRAVDEFIIEVGECLSNIVQRYPDAILSRYYEDVFALFIPHQGSKDIAQVATQAIKLIERINPPEPLPEDNWFHIGVTMYQEGERRGRIIDEMETALKSAQLQGVNAWSRFQKPKQLQEDRGSVRWRTLFEQVLRPEEILLYRQACYRISANGEREFLHYELFVRIQDPQQGILKASRFSSALETVGYEAMLDRAVFSSVVSFLKRSELVEPLSVNLHVVPFNDKRYARWIRNELMQMPFSLRTALSFEFSEAHLVNHLDYMRPIIRMLAGLGCKIVVGQAGRTIVSTHYIKDLKVNYLKLHRSLIKKIDQRHENQLFVRSLVGVCGGTQAEVVAVGVETTQEWQTLQMLGVSGVQGRLFDEEQQMLPPLPPESLKRPPRLSVKPIGKRNRWRTK
;
A
#
# COMPACT_ATOMS: atom_id res chain seq x y z
N MET A 1 -20.76 -36.83 -13.41
CA MET A 1 -20.37 -38.16 -13.89
C MET A 1 -20.45 -39.22 -12.80
N THR A 2 -19.77 -39.08 -11.67
CA THR A 2 -19.73 -40.08 -10.57
C THR A 2 -21.10 -40.49 -10.00
N VAL A 3 -22.00 -39.51 -9.77
CA VAL A 3 -23.37 -39.79 -9.23
C VAL A 3 -24.23 -40.56 -10.23
N ILE A 4 -24.18 -40.20 -11.51
CA ILE A 4 -24.92 -40.92 -12.57
C ILE A 4 -24.39 -42.35 -12.71
N SER A 5 -23.07 -42.51 -12.67
CA SER A 5 -22.43 -43.85 -12.68
C SER A 5 -22.81 -44.67 -11.45
N ALA A 6 -22.84 -44.07 -10.26
CA ALA A 6 -23.25 -44.76 -9.02
C ALA A 6 -24.73 -45.17 -9.07
N MET A 7 -25.63 -44.32 -9.57
CA MET A 7 -27.07 -44.65 -9.76
C MET A 7 -27.26 -45.75 -10.79
N PHE A 8 -26.49 -45.73 -11.89
CA PHE A 8 -26.56 -46.80 -12.90
C PHE A 8 -26.06 -48.14 -12.32
N ILE A 9 -25.02 -48.15 -11.53
CA ILE A 9 -24.53 -49.35 -10.84
C ILE A 9 -25.54 -49.85 -9.84
N LEU A 10 -26.19 -49.00 -9.05
CA LEU A 10 -27.24 -49.36 -8.11
C LEU A 10 -28.47 -49.92 -8.82
N PHE A 11 -28.90 -49.34 -9.95
CA PHE A 11 -30.00 -49.83 -10.76
C PHE A 11 -29.67 -51.20 -11.38
N LEU A 12 -28.46 -51.34 -11.96
CA LEU A 12 -28.00 -52.62 -12.52
C LEU A 12 -27.87 -53.70 -11.43
N GLY A 13 -27.28 -53.32 -10.28
CA GLY A 13 -27.19 -54.22 -9.13
C GLY A 13 -28.53 -54.63 -8.57
N GLY A 14 -29.47 -53.72 -8.49
CA GLY A 14 -30.86 -53.97 -8.06
C GLY A 14 -31.58 -54.93 -8.97
N THR A 15 -31.49 -54.75 -10.31
CA THR A 15 -32.11 -55.65 -11.30
C THR A 15 -31.51 -57.06 -11.27
N LEU A 16 -30.21 -57.18 -11.20
CA LEU A 16 -29.52 -58.45 -11.08
C LEU A 16 -29.86 -59.17 -9.76
N SER A 17 -29.91 -58.44 -8.65
CA SER A 17 -30.32 -58.97 -7.34
C SER A 17 -31.76 -59.47 -7.33
N PHE A 18 -32.68 -58.74 -7.97
CA PHE A 18 -34.06 -59.17 -8.10
C PHE A 18 -34.22 -60.44 -8.92
N GLN A 19 -33.50 -60.56 -10.04
CA GLN A 19 -33.46 -61.79 -10.83
C GLN A 19 -32.93 -62.97 -10.04
N ARG A 20 -31.87 -62.78 -9.31
CA ARG A 20 -31.24 -63.82 -8.47
C ARG A 20 -32.16 -64.27 -7.34
N LEU A 21 -32.77 -63.34 -6.62
CA LEU A 21 -33.74 -63.62 -5.58
C LEU A 21 -34.98 -64.38 -6.12
N GLY A 22 -35.44 -64.00 -7.31
CA GLY A 22 -36.52 -64.68 -7.98
C GLY A 22 -36.18 -66.14 -8.33
N GLN A 23 -34.95 -66.41 -8.78
CA GLN A 23 -34.49 -67.76 -9.06
C GLN A 23 -34.31 -68.58 -7.79
N GLU A 24 -33.73 -68.01 -6.72
CA GLU A 24 -33.60 -68.68 -5.43
C GLU A 24 -34.98 -69.02 -4.82
N TYR A 25 -35.94 -68.12 -4.88
CA TYR A 25 -37.30 -68.35 -4.43
C TYR A 25 -37.95 -69.50 -5.21
N LEU A 26 -37.78 -69.52 -6.55
CA LEU A 26 -38.32 -70.60 -7.40
C LEU A 26 -37.66 -71.93 -7.04
N ASN A 27 -36.38 -71.98 -6.85
CA ASN A 27 -35.64 -73.20 -6.47
C ASN A 27 -36.14 -73.75 -5.13
N HIS A 28 -36.35 -72.89 -4.12
CA HIS A 28 -36.92 -73.31 -2.83
C HIS A 28 -38.33 -73.83 -2.98
N TYR A 29 -39.14 -73.20 -3.81
CA TYR A 29 -40.46 -73.60 -4.08
C TYR A 29 -40.49 -75.00 -4.77
N LEU A 30 -39.63 -75.20 -5.79
CA LEU A 30 -39.51 -76.47 -6.49
C LEU A 30 -39.02 -77.60 -5.56
N GLN A 31 -38.09 -77.28 -4.62
CA GLN A 31 -37.65 -78.21 -3.59
C GLN A 31 -38.81 -78.62 -2.70
N GLY A 32 -39.69 -77.71 -2.32
CA GLY A 32 -40.93 -78.09 -1.55
C GLY A 32 -41.82 -79.06 -2.32
N ILE A 33 -41.98 -78.88 -3.63
CA ILE A 33 -42.74 -79.81 -4.48
C ILE A 33 -42.07 -81.20 -4.50
N VAL A 34 -40.72 -81.18 -4.65
CA VAL A 34 -39.97 -82.45 -4.62
C VAL A 34 -40.16 -83.20 -3.31
N GLU A 35 -40.09 -82.50 -2.15
CA GLU A 35 -40.33 -83.13 -0.84
C GLU A 35 -41.74 -83.72 -0.70
N VAL A 36 -42.76 -83.04 -1.22
CA VAL A 36 -44.10 -83.57 -1.20
C VAL A 36 -44.20 -84.84 -2.04
N VAL A 37 -43.65 -84.79 -3.27
CA VAL A 37 -43.65 -85.93 -4.18
C VAL A 37 -42.83 -87.09 -3.62
N ASP A 38 -41.68 -86.83 -3.05
CA ASP A 38 -40.79 -87.81 -2.45
C ASP A 38 -41.41 -88.51 -1.26
N LYS A 39 -42.22 -87.84 -0.46
CA LYS A 39 -42.97 -88.40 0.63
C LYS A 39 -44.17 -89.26 0.16
N GLU A 40 -44.87 -88.78 -0.86
CA GLU A 40 -46.07 -89.48 -1.40
C GLU A 40 -45.66 -90.79 -2.11
N MET A 41 -44.43 -90.84 -2.68
CA MET A 41 -43.92 -92.04 -3.33
C MET A 41 -43.63 -93.22 -2.36
N GLU A 42 -43.61 -93.00 -1.06
CA GLU A 42 -43.54 -94.03 -0.03
C GLU A 42 -44.84 -94.85 0.14
N ASP A 43 -45.98 -94.32 -0.37
CA ASP A 43 -47.27 -94.98 -0.25
C ASP A 43 -47.46 -96.00 -1.41
N PRO A 44 -47.97 -97.25 -1.14
CA PRO A 44 -48.18 -98.21 -2.19
C PRO A 44 -49.15 -97.77 -3.28
N ASP A 45 -50.09 -96.86 -2.97
CA ASP A 45 -51.12 -96.33 -3.90
C ASP A 45 -50.69 -94.99 -4.52
N ALA A 46 -49.42 -94.61 -4.38
CA ALA A 46 -48.84 -93.32 -4.83
C ALA A 46 -49.11 -93.03 -6.33
N ALA A 47 -48.99 -94.02 -7.18
CA ALA A 47 -49.19 -93.83 -8.62
C ALA A 47 -50.61 -93.38 -8.99
N TYR A 48 -51.61 -93.80 -8.26
CA TYR A 48 -52.99 -93.41 -8.52
C TYR A 48 -53.36 -92.05 -7.89
N SER A 49 -52.85 -91.80 -6.68
CA SER A 49 -53.05 -90.49 -5.99
C SER A 49 -52.34 -89.37 -6.74
N MET A 50 -51.14 -89.56 -7.14
CA MET A 50 -50.29 -88.57 -7.86
C MET A 50 -50.90 -88.20 -9.23
N GLN A 51 -51.45 -89.15 -9.99
CA GLN A 51 -52.10 -88.85 -11.27
C GLN A 51 -53.33 -87.91 -11.12
N ARG A 52 -53.92 -87.85 -9.95
CA ARG A 52 -55.14 -87.07 -9.71
C ARG A 52 -54.88 -85.67 -9.26
N TRP A 53 -53.89 -85.42 -8.41
CA TRP A 53 -53.61 -84.08 -7.82
C TRP A 53 -52.40 -83.39 -8.44
N MET A 54 -51.34 -84.11 -8.82
CA MET A 54 -50.10 -83.55 -9.29
C MET A 54 -50.27 -82.67 -10.52
N PRO A 55 -51.06 -82.98 -11.56
CA PRO A 55 -51.18 -82.09 -12.72
C PRO A 55 -51.80 -80.75 -12.33
N LYS A 56 -52.77 -80.71 -11.45
CA LYS A 56 -53.41 -79.47 -10.99
C LYS A 56 -52.47 -78.60 -10.17
N MET A 57 -51.72 -79.26 -9.30
CA MET A 57 -50.69 -78.56 -8.48
C MET A 57 -49.55 -77.97 -9.34
N LEU A 58 -49.04 -78.73 -10.29
CA LEU A 58 -47.97 -78.28 -11.18
C LEU A 58 -48.48 -77.12 -12.09
N GLN A 59 -49.68 -77.18 -12.59
CA GLN A 59 -50.29 -76.12 -13.39
C GLN A 59 -50.49 -74.85 -12.55
N ALA A 60 -51.00 -74.95 -11.34
CA ALA A 60 -51.20 -73.84 -10.41
C ALA A 60 -49.88 -73.20 -9.98
N SER A 61 -48.82 -73.99 -10.03
CA SER A 61 -47.44 -73.58 -9.63
C SER A 61 -46.64 -72.98 -10.78
N GLY A 62 -47.19 -72.75 -11.97
CA GLY A 62 -46.50 -72.18 -13.12
C GLY A 62 -45.38 -73.10 -13.68
N ILE A 63 -45.44 -74.39 -13.43
CA ILE A 63 -44.51 -75.36 -13.98
C ILE A 63 -45.05 -75.79 -15.36
N ILE A 64 -44.26 -75.56 -16.41
CA ILE A 64 -44.67 -75.85 -17.80
C ILE A 64 -44.35 -77.30 -18.13
N GLU A 65 -43.28 -77.83 -17.70
CA GLU A 65 -42.92 -79.25 -17.93
C GLU A 65 -42.27 -79.81 -16.68
N MET A 66 -42.69 -81.00 -16.28
CA MET A 66 -42.05 -81.76 -15.23
C MET A 66 -41.93 -83.22 -15.67
N GLN A 67 -40.75 -83.76 -15.46
CA GLN A 67 -40.46 -85.17 -15.77
C GLN A 67 -39.83 -85.82 -14.56
N LEU A 68 -40.39 -86.88 -14.09
CA LEU A 68 -39.86 -87.82 -13.10
C LEU A 68 -39.12 -88.94 -13.83
N THR A 69 -37.86 -89.08 -13.64
CA THR A 69 -36.97 -90.09 -14.24
C THR A 69 -36.43 -91.06 -13.21
N SER A 70 -36.36 -92.32 -13.52
CA SER A 70 -35.62 -93.37 -12.76
C SER A 70 -34.45 -93.91 -13.61
N GLU A 71 -33.61 -94.79 -13.07
CA GLU A 71 -32.54 -95.45 -13.81
C GLU A 71 -33.11 -96.27 -15.00
N ALA A 72 -34.36 -96.73 -14.92
CA ALA A 72 -35.04 -97.50 -15.98
C ALA A 72 -35.72 -96.68 -17.04
N GLY A 73 -35.82 -95.32 -16.88
CA GLY A 73 -36.46 -94.42 -17.81
C GLY A 73 -37.47 -93.47 -17.19
N PRO A 74 -38.16 -92.66 -17.98
CA PRO A 74 -39.15 -91.72 -17.48
C PRO A 74 -40.40 -92.41 -16.91
N VAL A 75 -40.72 -92.09 -15.65
CA VAL A 75 -41.85 -92.66 -14.89
C VAL A 75 -43.07 -91.83 -15.01
N TYR A 76 -42.96 -90.56 -15.00
CA TYR A 76 -44.08 -89.61 -15.13
C TYR A 76 -43.66 -88.37 -15.89
N ARG A 77 -44.55 -87.83 -16.75
CA ARG A 77 -44.33 -86.63 -17.50
C ARG A 77 -45.58 -85.74 -17.48
N PHE A 78 -45.35 -84.51 -17.07
CA PHE A 78 -46.40 -83.47 -17.14
C PHE A 78 -45.94 -82.39 -18.12
N LYS A 79 -46.85 -81.93 -19.00
CA LYS A 79 -46.63 -80.83 -19.88
C LYS A 79 -47.86 -79.95 -19.91
N ASP A 80 -47.73 -78.70 -19.54
CA ASP A 80 -48.79 -77.73 -19.67
C ASP A 80 -48.89 -77.24 -21.12
N THR A 81 -49.99 -77.42 -21.76
CA THR A 81 -50.26 -77.02 -23.13
C THR A 81 -50.90 -75.65 -23.25
N THR A 82 -51.22 -75.03 -22.11
CA THR A 82 -51.92 -73.72 -22.07
C THR A 82 -50.96 -72.55 -22.14
N ASN A 83 -49.69 -72.75 -21.82
CA ASN A 83 -48.62 -71.67 -21.79
C ASN A 83 -47.67 -71.88 -22.99
N THR A 84 -47.50 -70.83 -23.82
CA THR A 84 -46.66 -70.80 -25.01
C THR A 84 -45.36 -69.95 -24.80
N ILE A 85 -44.66 -70.17 -23.68
CA ILE A 85 -43.42 -69.48 -23.42
C ILE A 85 -42.24 -70.22 -24.09
N GLU A 86 -41.34 -69.48 -24.77
CA GLU A 86 -40.12 -70.05 -25.39
C GLU A 86 -39.31 -70.85 -24.39
N ALA A 87 -38.92 -72.04 -24.77
CA ALA A 87 -38.11 -72.96 -23.91
C ALA A 87 -36.79 -72.34 -23.42
N SER A 88 -36.22 -71.36 -24.15
CA SER A 88 -35.02 -70.63 -23.81
C SER A 88 -35.14 -69.72 -22.59
N ARG A 89 -36.37 -69.34 -22.22
CA ARG A 89 -36.64 -68.42 -21.09
C ARG A 89 -37.11 -69.14 -19.82
N LEU A 90 -37.26 -70.48 -19.89
CA LEU A 90 -37.66 -71.29 -18.75
C LEU A 90 -36.45 -71.62 -17.84
N HIS A 91 -36.71 -71.54 -16.53
CA HIS A 91 -35.79 -72.04 -15.57
C HIS A 91 -35.81 -73.60 -15.54
N GLN A 92 -34.69 -74.19 -15.82
CA GLN A 92 -34.56 -75.64 -15.84
C GLN A 92 -33.75 -76.09 -14.64
N VAL A 93 -34.29 -76.98 -13.84
CA VAL A 93 -33.62 -77.55 -12.67
C VAL A 93 -33.91 -79.04 -12.56
N ALA A 94 -32.90 -79.80 -12.20
CA ALA A 94 -33.05 -81.23 -11.88
C ALA A 94 -32.77 -81.40 -10.38
N LEU A 95 -33.75 -81.96 -9.69
CA LEU A 95 -33.68 -82.15 -8.25
C LEU A 95 -33.84 -83.65 -7.93
N PRO A 96 -32.88 -84.29 -7.27
CA PRO A 96 -32.96 -85.69 -6.87
C PRO A 96 -33.87 -85.83 -5.67
N LEU A 97 -34.63 -86.95 -5.63
CA LEU A 97 -35.42 -87.33 -4.49
C LEU A 97 -34.56 -87.85 -3.38
N LYS A 98 -34.74 -87.37 -2.15
CA LYS A 98 -33.89 -87.75 -0.99
C LYS A 98 -34.25 -89.09 -0.36
N ARG A 99 -35.57 -89.41 -0.30
CA ARG A 99 -36.07 -90.64 0.34
C ARG A 99 -36.19 -91.81 -0.63
N ASN A 100 -36.28 -91.49 -1.92
CA ASN A 100 -36.32 -92.51 -3.00
C ASN A 100 -35.10 -92.35 -3.88
N PRO A 101 -33.92 -92.80 -3.48
CA PRO A 101 -32.68 -92.68 -4.24
C PRO A 101 -32.85 -93.42 -5.62
N GLY A 102 -32.36 -92.75 -6.70
CA GLY A 102 -32.45 -93.23 -8.07
C GLY A 102 -33.53 -92.49 -8.90
N TYR A 103 -34.34 -91.64 -8.25
CA TYR A 103 -35.33 -90.81 -8.96
C TYR A 103 -34.90 -89.35 -9.01
N VAL A 104 -35.09 -88.75 -10.16
CA VAL A 104 -34.76 -87.30 -10.36
C VAL A 104 -35.98 -86.62 -11.01
N MET A 105 -36.36 -85.47 -10.44
CA MET A 105 -37.39 -84.63 -11.00
C MET A 105 -36.76 -83.49 -11.81
N HIS A 106 -37.08 -83.41 -13.06
CA HIS A 106 -36.69 -82.34 -13.98
C HIS A 106 -37.83 -81.37 -14.12
N PHE A 107 -37.59 -80.13 -13.81
CA PHE A 107 -38.57 -79.07 -13.93
C PHE A 107 -38.15 -78.03 -15.00
N LYS A 108 -39.17 -77.56 -15.74
CA LYS A 108 -39.09 -76.33 -16.53
C LYS A 108 -40.20 -75.41 -16.02
N ALA A 109 -39.82 -74.41 -15.26
CA ALA A 109 -40.80 -73.51 -14.64
C ALA A 109 -40.56 -72.09 -15.13
N VAL A 110 -41.62 -71.30 -15.07
CA VAL A 110 -41.57 -69.87 -15.43
C VAL A 110 -40.97 -69.11 -14.27
N PRO A 111 -39.80 -68.44 -14.46
CA PRO A 111 -39.29 -67.62 -13.42
C PRO A 111 -40.27 -66.53 -13.00
N PRO A 112 -40.38 -66.19 -11.67
CA PRO A 112 -41.43 -65.26 -11.20
C PRO A 112 -41.31 -63.86 -11.84
N TYR A 113 -40.16 -63.43 -12.24
CA TYR A 113 -39.90 -62.14 -12.89
C TYR A 113 -40.47 -62.10 -14.35
N LEU A 114 -40.81 -63.20 -14.98
CA LEU A 114 -41.48 -63.27 -16.31
C LEU A 114 -43.00 -63.24 -16.17
N ASN A 115 -43.56 -63.62 -15.07
CA ASN A 115 -45.02 -63.60 -14.82
C ASN A 115 -45.52 -62.20 -14.46
N TYR A 116 -44.68 -61.33 -14.00
CA TYR A 116 -45.02 -59.92 -13.88
C TYR A 116 -44.97 -59.31 -15.27
N ASN A 117 -46.10 -59.18 -15.93
CA ASN A 117 -46.26 -58.24 -17.02
C ASN A 117 -45.86 -56.84 -16.46
N TYR A 118 -44.63 -56.43 -16.66
CA TYR A 118 -44.25 -55.04 -16.47
C TYR A 118 -45.14 -54.24 -17.41
N SER A 119 -46.25 -53.73 -16.88
CA SER A 119 -47.07 -52.81 -17.67
C SER A 119 -46.21 -51.67 -18.09
N LEU A 120 -46.28 -51.27 -19.33
CA LEU A 120 -45.55 -50.12 -19.84
C LEU A 120 -45.66 -48.90 -18.89
N GLN A 121 -46.80 -48.78 -18.19
CA GLN A 121 -47.09 -47.79 -17.16
C GLN A 121 -46.17 -47.90 -15.92
N ALA A 122 -45.83 -49.07 -15.41
CA ALA A 122 -44.94 -49.25 -14.26
C ALA A 122 -43.50 -48.92 -14.65
N MET A 123 -43.08 -49.26 -15.86
CA MET A 123 -41.75 -48.86 -16.36
C MET A 123 -41.63 -47.34 -16.55
N TRP A 124 -42.68 -46.67 -17.07
CA TRP A 124 -42.71 -45.25 -17.23
C TRP A 124 -42.68 -44.51 -15.89
N SER A 125 -43.38 -44.96 -14.87
CA SER A 125 -43.36 -44.34 -13.54
C SER A 125 -42.01 -44.43 -12.84
N THR A 126 -41.33 -45.56 -12.94
CA THR A 126 -40.01 -45.75 -12.35
C THR A 126 -38.89 -44.95 -13.10
N THR A 127 -38.96 -44.94 -14.43
CA THR A 127 -38.01 -44.13 -15.23
C THR A 127 -38.22 -42.64 -15.01
N LEU A 128 -39.48 -42.17 -14.93
CA LEU A 128 -39.80 -40.77 -14.60
C LEU A 128 -39.30 -40.38 -13.21
N ALA A 129 -39.50 -41.24 -12.21
CA ALA A 129 -39.00 -41.00 -10.84
C ALA A 129 -37.47 -40.89 -10.80
N VAL A 130 -36.76 -41.80 -11.50
CA VAL A 130 -35.29 -41.74 -11.61
C VAL A 130 -34.82 -40.46 -12.31
N LEU A 131 -35.47 -40.07 -13.42
CA LEU A 131 -35.15 -38.84 -14.14
C LEU A 131 -35.37 -37.60 -13.27
N LEU A 132 -36.45 -37.54 -12.50
CA LEU A 132 -36.71 -36.44 -11.57
C LEU A 132 -35.63 -36.37 -10.46
N ILE A 133 -35.25 -37.49 -9.88
CA ILE A 133 -34.20 -37.54 -8.87
C ILE A 133 -32.85 -37.01 -9.46
N VAL A 134 -32.50 -37.49 -10.65
CA VAL A 134 -31.27 -37.03 -11.35
C VAL A 134 -31.35 -35.53 -11.64
N PHE A 135 -32.49 -35.05 -12.11
CA PHE A 135 -32.68 -33.61 -12.37
C PHE A 135 -32.52 -32.77 -11.11
N PHE A 136 -33.16 -33.16 -10.00
CA PHE A 136 -33.00 -32.44 -8.73
C PHE A 136 -31.60 -32.52 -8.17
N LEU A 137 -30.89 -33.64 -8.33
CA LEU A 137 -29.51 -33.78 -7.94
C LEU A 137 -28.58 -32.85 -8.75
N ILE A 138 -28.74 -32.84 -10.07
CA ILE A 138 -27.93 -31.95 -10.94
C ILE A 138 -28.21 -30.50 -10.59
N ARG A 139 -29.47 -30.10 -10.39
CA ARG A 139 -29.84 -28.74 -10.01
C ARG A 139 -29.34 -28.39 -8.62
N GLY A 140 -29.42 -29.30 -7.67
CA GLY A 140 -28.88 -29.14 -6.33
C GLY A 140 -27.33 -28.98 -6.30
N LEU A 141 -26.62 -29.81 -7.08
CA LEU A 141 -25.17 -29.70 -7.23
C LEU A 141 -24.75 -28.40 -7.92
N LYS A 142 -25.52 -27.96 -8.92
CA LYS A 142 -25.25 -26.65 -9.57
C LYS A 142 -25.49 -25.52 -8.60
N TRP A 143 -26.56 -25.53 -7.85
CA TRP A 143 -26.85 -24.54 -6.81
C TRP A 143 -25.77 -24.53 -5.72
N LEU A 144 -25.33 -25.68 -5.21
CA LEU A 144 -24.27 -25.80 -4.21
C LEU A 144 -22.94 -25.26 -4.74
N LYS A 145 -22.63 -25.58 -6.00
CA LYS A 145 -21.42 -25.03 -6.65
C LYS A 145 -21.44 -23.50 -6.73
N GLU A 146 -22.59 -22.92 -7.09
CA GLU A 146 -22.76 -21.45 -7.15
C GLU A 146 -22.61 -20.83 -5.76
N GLN A 147 -23.16 -21.46 -4.72
CA GLN A 147 -23.02 -21.00 -3.33
C GLN A 147 -21.57 -21.08 -2.82
N LEU A 148 -20.88 -22.17 -3.11
CA LEU A 148 -19.46 -22.33 -2.71
C LEU A 148 -18.57 -21.31 -3.43
N LEU A 149 -18.78 -21.07 -4.72
CA LEU A 149 -18.07 -20.05 -5.49
C LEU A 149 -18.32 -18.63 -4.93
N GLY A 150 -19.56 -18.33 -4.55
CA GLY A 150 -19.90 -17.05 -3.95
C GLY A 150 -19.24 -16.84 -2.58
N SER A 151 -19.15 -17.90 -1.79
CA SER A 151 -18.46 -17.86 -0.48
C SER A 151 -16.94 -17.68 -0.64
N GLU A 152 -16.35 -18.32 -1.64
CA GLU A 152 -14.91 -18.18 -1.96
C GLU A 152 -14.58 -16.75 -2.42
N LEU A 153 -15.43 -16.15 -3.26
CA LEU A 153 -15.28 -14.75 -3.68
C LEU A 153 -15.35 -13.78 -2.49
N LEU A 154 -16.29 -13.99 -1.58
CA LEU A 154 -16.45 -13.16 -0.38
C LEU A 154 -15.23 -13.30 0.57
N GLU A 155 -14.69 -14.52 0.72
CA GLU A 155 -13.48 -14.77 1.53
C GLU A 155 -12.24 -14.12 0.90
N GLU A 156 -12.07 -14.23 -0.42
CA GLU A 156 -10.99 -13.58 -1.14
C GLU A 156 -11.06 -12.06 -0.99
N ARG A 157 -12.26 -11.50 -1.15
CA ARG A 157 -12.51 -10.07 -0.90
C ARG A 157 -12.15 -9.68 0.54
N GLY A 158 -12.57 -10.46 1.53
CA GLY A 158 -12.21 -10.23 2.93
C GLY A 158 -10.70 -10.22 3.17
N ARG A 159 -9.97 -11.17 2.58
CA ARG A 159 -8.50 -11.21 2.65
C ARG A 159 -7.84 -9.99 1.99
N MET A 160 -8.37 -9.53 0.85
CA MET A 160 -7.84 -8.34 0.17
C MET A 160 -8.09 -7.06 0.96
N ILE A 161 -9.26 -6.94 1.61
CA ILE A 161 -9.58 -5.83 2.51
C ILE A 161 -8.62 -5.82 3.72
N LEU A 162 -8.40 -6.98 4.35
CA LEU A 162 -7.43 -7.13 5.46
C LEU A 162 -6.00 -6.85 5.03
N ALA A 163 -5.64 -7.12 3.77
CA ALA A 163 -4.36 -6.75 3.19
C ALA A 163 -4.23 -5.26 2.82
N GLY A 164 -5.21 -4.42 3.20
CA GLY A 164 -5.19 -2.97 2.99
C GLY A 164 -5.69 -2.50 1.62
N ARG A 165 -6.22 -3.40 0.77
CA ARG A 165 -6.74 -3.06 -0.58
C ARG A 165 -8.22 -2.69 -0.56
N VAL A 166 -8.64 -1.88 0.39
CA VAL A 166 -10.05 -1.55 0.63
C VAL A 166 -10.71 -0.87 -0.57
N GLU A 167 -10.01 0.08 -1.21
CA GLU A 167 -10.59 0.86 -2.32
C GLU A 167 -10.88 0.03 -3.58
N GLN A 168 -10.04 -0.97 -3.87
CA GLN A 168 -10.22 -1.84 -5.04
C GLN A 168 -11.33 -2.87 -4.84
N HIS A 169 -11.68 -3.17 -3.59
CA HIS A 169 -12.66 -4.18 -3.20
C HIS A 169 -13.83 -3.59 -2.39
N ALA A 170 -14.09 -2.29 -2.57
CA ALA A 170 -15.16 -1.58 -1.87
C ALA A 170 -16.55 -2.10 -2.22
N LYS A 171 -16.78 -2.51 -3.48
CA LYS A 171 -18.02 -3.15 -3.94
C LYS A 171 -17.85 -4.64 -4.14
N GLY A 172 -18.79 -5.43 -3.64
CA GLY A 172 -18.85 -6.87 -3.82
C GLY A 172 -19.22 -7.31 -5.24
N ASP A 173 -18.79 -8.52 -5.63
CA ASP A 173 -19.25 -9.16 -6.86
C ASP A 173 -20.73 -9.59 -6.66
N PRO A 174 -21.63 -9.39 -7.63
CA PRO A 174 -23.04 -9.85 -7.53
C PRO A 174 -23.21 -11.35 -7.27
N ARG A 175 -22.16 -12.14 -7.42
CA ARG A 175 -22.13 -13.58 -7.17
C ARG A 175 -21.69 -13.94 -5.76
N GLU A 176 -21.23 -12.97 -4.96
CA GLU A 176 -20.86 -13.21 -3.55
C GLU A 176 -22.07 -13.73 -2.75
N TRP A 177 -21.80 -14.67 -1.87
CA TRP A 177 -22.82 -15.25 -0.98
C TRP A 177 -22.23 -15.50 0.42
N PRO A 178 -22.94 -15.21 1.52
CA PRO A 178 -24.31 -14.69 1.62
C PRO A 178 -24.44 -13.21 1.21
N PHE A 179 -25.48 -12.87 0.45
CA PHE A 179 -25.72 -11.49 0.01
C PHE A 179 -25.76 -10.47 1.13
N THR A 180 -26.39 -10.83 2.26
CA THR A 180 -26.46 -9.93 3.42
C THR A 180 -25.09 -9.60 4.00
N ALA A 181 -24.14 -10.51 3.98
CA ALA A 181 -22.77 -10.27 4.44
C ALA A 181 -21.99 -9.39 3.45
N SER A 182 -22.16 -9.63 2.14
CA SER A 182 -21.56 -8.79 1.10
C SER A 182 -22.12 -7.37 1.15
N GLU A 183 -23.45 -7.21 1.25
CA GLU A 183 -24.11 -5.90 1.37
C GLU A 183 -23.73 -5.16 2.65
N ALA A 184 -23.62 -5.88 3.77
CA ALA A 184 -23.17 -5.29 5.03
C ALA A 184 -21.69 -4.79 4.94
N LEU A 185 -20.83 -5.55 4.26
CA LEU A 185 -19.46 -5.13 3.98
C LEU A 185 -19.42 -3.89 3.08
N ASP A 186 -20.24 -3.84 2.02
CA ASP A 186 -20.35 -2.67 1.15
C ASP A 186 -20.72 -1.43 1.94
N ARG A 187 -21.76 -1.48 2.76
CA ARG A 187 -22.22 -0.37 3.59
C ARG A 187 -21.18 0.06 4.62
N LEU A 188 -20.53 -0.89 5.31
CA LEU A 188 -19.49 -0.58 6.28
C LEU A 188 -18.28 0.09 5.63
N ILE A 189 -17.90 -0.34 4.43
CA ILE A 189 -16.79 0.28 3.69
C ILE A 189 -17.18 1.68 3.22
N GLU A 190 -18.40 1.88 2.74
CA GLU A 190 -18.92 3.19 2.33
C GLU A 190 -18.97 4.16 3.52
N GLU A 191 -19.54 3.75 4.67
CA GLU A 191 -19.55 4.54 5.91
C GLU A 191 -18.15 4.87 6.40
N LEU A 192 -17.20 3.91 6.32
CA LEU A 192 -15.81 4.13 6.66
C LEU A 192 -15.13 5.13 5.72
N GLN A 193 -15.43 5.08 4.43
CA GLN A 193 -14.89 6.02 3.44
C GLN A 193 -15.45 7.42 3.67
N ASP A 194 -16.74 7.54 3.91
CA ASP A 194 -17.41 8.82 4.21
C ASP A 194 -16.87 9.43 5.51
N ALA A 195 -16.78 8.64 6.59
CA ALA A 195 -16.22 9.10 7.85
C ALA A 195 -14.74 9.54 7.72
N ARG A 196 -13.94 8.82 6.91
CA ARG A 196 -12.55 9.23 6.61
C ARG A 196 -12.49 10.51 5.79
N GLN A 197 -13.39 10.68 4.84
CA GLN A 197 -13.45 11.89 4.02
C GLN A 197 -13.91 13.10 4.85
N GLU A 198 -14.91 12.93 5.70
CA GLU A 198 -15.34 13.97 6.65
C GLU A 198 -14.21 14.35 7.61
N ARG A 199 -13.53 13.37 8.20
CA ARG A 199 -12.38 13.61 9.06
C ARG A 199 -11.25 14.35 8.34
N SER A 200 -10.93 13.96 7.12
CA SER A 200 -9.91 14.64 6.30
C SER A 200 -10.32 16.10 5.96
N ARG A 201 -11.60 16.35 5.68
CA ARG A 201 -12.13 17.70 5.48
C ARG A 201 -12.05 18.52 6.76
N PHE A 202 -12.41 17.92 7.90
CA PHE A 202 -12.35 18.57 9.20
C PHE A 202 -10.91 18.91 9.59
N ASP A 203 -9.95 18.00 9.38
CA ASP A 203 -8.54 18.24 9.65
C ASP A 203 -7.97 19.36 8.74
N THR A 204 -8.37 19.40 7.47
CA THR A 204 -8.00 20.49 6.55
C THR A 204 -8.65 21.81 6.98
N PHE A 205 -9.90 21.78 7.42
CA PHE A 205 -10.61 22.95 7.91
C PHE A 205 -9.94 23.52 9.19
N ILE A 206 -9.60 22.67 10.17
CA ILE A 206 -8.88 23.10 11.38
C ILE A 206 -7.55 23.75 11.01
N ARG A 207 -6.78 23.15 10.09
CA ARG A 207 -5.50 23.72 9.65
C ARG A 207 -5.68 25.09 9.02
N SER A 208 -6.68 25.24 8.13
CA SER A 208 -6.95 26.51 7.48
C SER A 208 -7.40 27.58 8.48
N GLN A 209 -8.24 27.21 9.44
CA GLN A 209 -8.72 28.16 10.47
C GLN A 209 -7.62 28.56 11.47
N THR A 210 -6.72 27.62 11.83
CA THR A 210 -5.70 27.88 12.86
C THR A 210 -4.47 28.61 12.30
N PHE A 211 -4.09 28.36 11.06
CA PHE A 211 -2.79 28.78 10.51
C PHE A 211 -2.87 29.67 9.28
N LEU A 212 -4.03 29.83 8.66
CA LEU A 212 -4.21 30.68 7.50
C LEU A 212 -5.05 31.91 7.83
N ASP A 213 -4.75 33.01 7.12
CA ASP A 213 -5.59 34.19 7.08
C ASP A 213 -6.82 33.91 6.20
N GLN A 214 -8.01 34.23 6.71
CA GLN A 214 -9.29 33.89 6.07
C GLN A 214 -9.53 34.68 4.79
N LEU A 215 -8.98 35.87 4.67
CA LEU A 215 -9.20 36.73 3.50
C LEU A 215 -8.25 36.36 2.36
N THR A 216 -6.96 36.22 2.67
CA THR A 216 -5.91 36.08 1.63
C THR A 216 -5.49 34.64 1.40
N GLY A 217 -5.85 33.72 2.29
CA GLY A 217 -5.38 32.33 2.26
C GLY A 217 -3.88 32.14 2.53
N THR A 218 -3.15 33.23 2.81
CA THR A 218 -1.74 33.16 3.20
C THR A 218 -1.59 32.68 4.64
N ALA A 219 -0.37 32.39 5.10
CA ALA A 219 -0.15 32.09 6.51
C ALA A 219 -0.64 33.25 7.40
N ASN A 220 -1.07 32.95 8.61
CA ASN A 220 -1.32 33.96 9.61
C ASN A 220 -0.08 34.24 10.47
N ARG A 221 -0.16 35.21 11.37
CA ARG A 221 0.90 35.59 12.28
C ARG A 221 1.43 34.41 13.13
N VAL A 222 0.52 33.56 13.62
CA VAL A 222 0.88 32.44 14.51
C VAL A 222 1.83 31.47 13.80
N LEU A 223 1.51 31.12 12.57
CA LEU A 223 2.36 30.25 11.76
C LEU A 223 3.71 30.94 11.42
N TYR A 224 3.68 32.21 11.03
CA TYR A 224 4.90 32.96 10.72
C TYR A 224 5.86 33.02 11.92
N ASP A 225 5.36 33.41 13.09
CA ASP A 225 6.14 33.51 14.32
C ASP A 225 6.74 32.16 14.72
N SER A 226 5.95 31.09 14.65
CA SER A 226 6.41 29.73 14.94
C SER A 226 7.57 29.31 13.99
N LYS A 227 7.43 29.60 12.69
CA LYS A 227 8.43 29.26 11.68
C LYS A 227 9.72 30.06 11.80
N LEU A 228 9.61 31.36 11.99
CA LEU A 228 10.77 32.22 12.21
C LEU A 228 11.52 31.79 13.48
N GLU A 229 10.83 31.58 14.58
CA GLU A 229 11.45 31.14 15.83
C GLU A 229 12.15 29.78 15.69
N SER A 230 11.54 28.87 14.95
CA SER A 230 12.16 27.58 14.65
C SER A 230 13.43 27.70 13.82
N ALA A 231 13.39 28.52 12.75
CA ALA A 231 14.55 28.75 11.91
C ALA A 231 15.70 29.36 12.68
N LEU A 232 15.44 30.32 13.58
CA LEU A 232 16.48 30.95 14.41
C LEU A 232 17.21 29.96 15.34
N LEU A 233 16.62 28.79 15.60
CA LEU A 233 17.21 27.73 16.42
C LEU A 233 17.98 26.68 15.59
N GLU A 234 17.88 26.72 14.27
CA GLU A 234 18.61 25.81 13.39
C GLU A 234 20.08 26.17 13.29
N SER A 235 20.95 25.16 13.32
CA SER A 235 22.39 25.36 13.17
C SER A 235 22.70 25.80 11.74
N GLY A 236 23.40 26.93 11.61
CA GLY A 236 23.75 27.56 10.34
C GLY A 236 22.62 28.35 9.70
N ALA A 237 21.53 28.58 10.42
CA ALA A 237 20.40 29.34 9.90
C ALA A 237 20.80 30.76 9.50
N HIS A 238 20.42 31.14 8.29
CA HIS A 238 20.56 32.48 7.75
C HIS A 238 19.46 32.69 6.67
N GLY A 239 19.18 33.95 6.40
CA GLY A 239 18.20 34.31 5.36
C GLY A 239 17.67 35.73 5.55
N GLY A 240 16.63 36.08 4.81
CA GLY A 240 15.99 37.38 4.91
C GLY A 240 14.56 37.28 5.40
N VAL A 241 14.17 38.33 6.10
CA VAL A 241 12.77 38.58 6.48
C VAL A 241 12.38 39.96 6.00
N MET A 242 11.14 40.08 5.54
CA MET A 242 10.60 41.32 5.00
C MET A 242 9.24 41.57 5.61
N MET A 243 8.91 42.84 5.85
CA MET A 243 7.62 43.28 6.30
C MET A 243 7.12 44.36 5.34
N LEU A 244 6.00 44.13 4.70
CA LEU A 244 5.30 45.10 3.84
C LEU A 244 4.11 45.61 4.61
N ARG A 245 3.97 46.93 4.72
CA ARG A 245 2.79 47.60 5.26
C ARG A 245 2.06 48.39 4.17
N VAL A 246 0.77 48.23 4.13
CA VAL A 246 -0.14 49.13 3.41
C VAL A 246 -0.47 50.25 4.35
N ASP A 247 0.04 51.44 4.06
CA ASP A 247 -0.17 52.60 4.93
C ASP A 247 -1.62 53.10 4.78
N ASP A 248 -2.17 53.62 5.87
CA ASP A 248 -3.49 54.24 5.94
C ASP A 248 -4.67 53.40 5.39
N LEU A 249 -4.56 52.08 5.52
CA LEU A 249 -5.61 51.16 5.08
C LEU A 249 -6.93 51.37 5.81
N GLU A 250 -6.90 51.96 7.01
CA GLU A 250 -8.09 52.26 7.80
C GLU A 250 -8.93 53.35 7.13
N SER A 251 -8.30 54.42 6.61
CA SER A 251 -8.97 55.45 5.81
C SER A 251 -9.58 54.88 4.53
N ALA A 252 -8.89 53.96 3.86
CA ALA A 252 -9.46 53.30 2.69
C ALA A 252 -10.69 52.42 3.03
N ARG A 253 -10.75 51.85 4.23
CA ARG A 253 -11.93 51.10 4.71
C ARG A 253 -13.12 51.96 5.05
N GLU A 254 -12.86 53.21 5.48
CA GLU A 254 -13.92 54.17 5.79
C GLU A 254 -14.52 54.78 4.52
N GLU A 255 -13.71 55.06 3.52
CA GLU A 255 -14.13 55.78 2.31
C GLU A 255 -14.49 54.87 1.14
N SER A 256 -13.94 53.68 1.05
CA SER A 256 -14.17 52.70 -0.02
C SER A 256 -15.08 51.54 0.42
N PRO A 257 -15.83 50.92 -0.51
CA PRO A 257 -16.63 49.74 -0.21
C PRO A 257 -15.74 48.60 0.31
N LYS A 258 -16.14 47.93 1.41
CA LYS A 258 -15.42 46.85 2.03
C LYS A 258 -14.91 45.79 1.04
N ARG A 259 -15.75 45.43 0.06
CA ARG A 259 -15.40 44.47 -0.97
C ARG A 259 -14.21 44.90 -1.84
N ALA A 260 -14.16 46.20 -2.20
CA ALA A 260 -13.04 46.73 -2.99
C ALA A 260 -11.72 46.70 -2.22
N VAL A 261 -11.74 46.99 -0.91
CA VAL A 261 -10.57 46.91 -0.04
C VAL A 261 -10.14 45.46 0.17
N ASP A 262 -11.11 44.56 0.34
CA ASP A 262 -10.82 43.12 0.49
C ASP A 262 -10.18 42.53 -0.80
N GLU A 263 -10.74 42.86 -1.99
CA GLU A 263 -10.20 42.46 -3.29
C GLU A 263 -8.76 43.02 -3.50
N PHE A 264 -8.54 44.27 -3.14
CA PHE A 264 -7.20 44.89 -3.16
C PHE A 264 -6.18 44.16 -2.27
N ILE A 265 -6.55 43.85 -1.03
CA ILE A 265 -5.66 43.10 -0.12
C ILE A 265 -5.37 41.67 -0.64
N ILE A 266 -6.37 41.01 -1.25
CA ILE A 266 -6.16 39.71 -1.90
C ILE A 266 -5.15 39.84 -3.04
N GLU A 267 -5.29 40.87 -3.91
CA GLU A 267 -4.39 41.09 -5.04
C GLU A 267 -2.96 41.35 -4.59
N VAL A 268 -2.75 42.13 -3.52
CA VAL A 268 -1.43 42.31 -2.89
C VAL A 268 -0.86 40.97 -2.39
N GLY A 269 -1.69 40.16 -1.72
CA GLY A 269 -1.32 38.82 -1.25
C GLY A 269 -0.93 37.88 -2.38
N GLU A 270 -1.69 37.86 -3.48
CA GLU A 270 -1.39 37.04 -4.67
C GLU A 270 -0.07 37.46 -5.32
N CYS A 271 0.13 38.78 -5.47
CA CYS A 271 1.38 39.33 -6.00
C CYS A 271 2.61 38.86 -5.20
N LEU A 272 2.54 38.96 -3.89
CA LEU A 272 3.60 38.50 -2.99
C LEU A 272 3.76 36.98 -3.01
N SER A 273 2.67 36.22 -3.10
CA SER A 273 2.68 34.75 -3.17
C SER A 273 3.43 34.27 -4.42
N ASN A 274 3.24 34.92 -5.57
CA ASN A 274 3.95 34.59 -6.81
C ASN A 274 5.47 34.81 -6.71
N ILE A 275 5.93 35.71 -5.85
CA ILE A 275 7.35 35.92 -5.58
C ILE A 275 7.86 34.81 -4.68
N VAL A 276 7.15 34.53 -3.58
CA VAL A 276 7.56 33.55 -2.54
C VAL A 276 7.63 32.13 -3.08
N GLN A 277 6.73 31.73 -4.00
CA GLN A 277 6.71 30.39 -4.60
C GLN A 277 8.02 29.98 -5.29
N ARG A 278 8.87 30.94 -5.64
CA ARG A 278 10.19 30.67 -6.26
C ARG A 278 11.25 30.19 -5.26
N TYR A 279 10.99 30.40 -3.97
CA TYR A 279 11.95 30.09 -2.91
C TYR A 279 11.43 28.93 -2.08
N PRO A 280 12.16 27.80 -2.04
CA PRO A 280 11.83 26.68 -1.18
C PRO A 280 11.75 27.11 0.29
N ASP A 281 10.77 26.59 1.02
CA ASP A 281 10.56 26.87 2.44
C ASP A 281 10.28 28.32 2.83
N ALA A 282 10.10 29.21 1.86
CA ALA A 282 9.67 30.57 2.11
C ALA A 282 8.20 30.63 2.53
N ILE A 283 7.86 31.58 3.38
CA ILE A 283 6.50 31.77 3.91
C ILE A 283 6.09 33.21 3.70
N LEU A 284 4.89 33.38 3.13
CA LEU A 284 4.15 34.62 3.11
C LEU A 284 3.05 34.56 4.16
N SER A 285 2.96 35.59 4.98
CA SER A 285 1.95 35.72 6.03
C SER A 285 1.27 37.08 5.96
N ARG A 286 -0.03 37.10 6.18
CA ARG A 286 -0.69 38.32 6.58
C ARG A 286 -0.55 38.45 8.10
N TYR A 287 0.44 39.29 8.50
CA TYR A 287 0.90 39.38 9.88
C TYR A 287 -0.02 40.24 10.75
N TYR A 288 -0.50 41.36 10.20
CA TYR A 288 -1.58 42.20 10.70
C TYR A 288 -2.56 42.48 9.54
N GLU A 289 -3.62 43.18 9.82
CA GLU A 289 -4.64 43.51 8.81
C GLU A 289 -4.09 44.30 7.62
N ASP A 290 -3.11 45.18 7.90
CA ASP A 290 -2.41 46.08 6.97
C ASP A 290 -0.99 45.62 6.64
N VAL A 291 -0.52 44.47 7.21
CA VAL A 291 0.89 44.06 7.13
C VAL A 291 1.04 42.64 6.62
N PHE A 292 1.83 42.50 5.58
CA PHE A 292 2.35 41.20 5.13
C PHE A 292 3.78 40.99 5.60
N ALA A 293 4.12 39.78 6.03
CA ALA A 293 5.46 39.39 6.42
C ALA A 293 5.94 38.22 5.57
N LEU A 294 7.16 38.32 5.05
CA LEU A 294 7.82 37.31 4.25
C LEU A 294 9.01 36.76 5.01
N PHE A 295 9.13 35.46 5.05
CA PHE A 295 10.27 34.73 5.58
C PHE A 295 10.91 33.95 4.44
N ILE A 296 12.17 34.21 4.12
CA ILE A 296 12.90 33.61 3.00
C ILE A 296 14.22 33.02 3.53
N PRO A 297 14.27 31.73 3.83
CA PRO A 297 15.46 31.08 4.37
C PRO A 297 16.53 30.90 3.30
N HIS A 298 17.77 30.74 3.76
CA HIS A 298 18.94 30.36 2.98
C HIS A 298 19.33 31.30 1.83
N GLN A 299 18.84 32.54 1.86
CA GLN A 299 19.15 33.54 0.84
C GLN A 299 20.13 34.58 1.36
N GLY A 300 21.02 35.04 0.47
CA GLY A 300 22.00 36.09 0.76
C GLY A 300 21.36 37.49 0.73
N SER A 301 22.11 38.45 1.29
CA SER A 301 21.64 39.85 1.36
C SER A 301 21.35 40.49 -0.01
N LYS A 302 22.08 40.08 -1.06
CA LYS A 302 21.86 40.58 -2.43
C LYS A 302 20.56 40.00 -3.01
N ASP A 303 20.29 38.72 -2.78
CA ASP A 303 19.11 38.06 -3.29
C ASP A 303 17.84 38.62 -2.64
N ILE A 304 17.90 38.86 -1.34
CA ILE A 304 16.79 39.48 -0.59
C ILE A 304 16.53 40.91 -1.07
N ALA A 305 17.57 41.69 -1.38
CA ALA A 305 17.45 43.04 -1.96
C ALA A 305 16.77 43.00 -3.36
N GLN A 306 17.09 41.98 -4.17
CA GLN A 306 16.42 41.78 -5.46
C GLN A 306 14.94 41.42 -5.27
N VAL A 307 14.61 40.58 -4.29
CA VAL A 307 13.24 40.23 -3.94
C VAL A 307 12.44 41.49 -3.55
N ALA A 308 13.01 42.31 -2.66
CA ALA A 308 12.37 43.56 -2.23
C ALA A 308 12.14 44.53 -3.42
N THR A 309 13.15 44.68 -4.29
CA THR A 309 13.05 45.50 -5.48
C THR A 309 12.01 44.97 -6.48
N GLN A 310 11.93 43.64 -6.61
CA GLN A 310 10.91 43.00 -7.47
C GLN A 310 9.51 43.15 -6.87
N ALA A 311 9.37 43.04 -5.55
CA ALA A 311 8.11 43.25 -4.85
C ALA A 311 7.56 44.67 -5.10
N ILE A 312 8.40 45.71 -4.93
CA ILE A 312 8.01 47.11 -5.27
C ILE A 312 7.44 47.16 -6.68
N LYS A 313 8.21 46.73 -7.70
CA LYS A 313 7.82 46.82 -9.11
C LYS A 313 6.54 46.08 -9.47
N LEU A 314 6.20 45.02 -8.75
CA LEU A 314 4.99 44.24 -9.00
C LEU A 314 3.79 44.87 -8.29
N ILE A 315 3.96 45.32 -7.06
CA ILE A 315 2.89 45.90 -6.25
C ILE A 315 2.49 47.30 -6.71
N GLU A 316 3.44 48.12 -7.20
CA GLU A 316 3.16 49.42 -7.85
C GLU A 316 2.21 49.34 -9.06
N ARG A 317 1.96 48.14 -9.61
CA ARG A 317 1.00 47.94 -10.70
C ARG A 317 -0.43 47.78 -10.22
N ILE A 318 -0.62 47.60 -8.93
CA ILE A 318 -1.92 47.48 -8.31
C ILE A 318 -2.46 48.87 -8.05
N ASN A 319 -3.66 49.15 -8.47
CA ASN A 319 -4.31 50.44 -8.22
C ASN A 319 -4.85 50.45 -6.78
N PRO A 320 -4.35 51.32 -5.90
CA PRO A 320 -4.87 51.42 -4.55
C PRO A 320 -6.28 51.99 -4.52
N PRO A 321 -7.14 51.60 -3.57
CA PRO A 321 -8.47 52.20 -3.39
C PRO A 321 -8.34 53.65 -2.84
N GLU A 322 -9.29 54.51 -3.17
CA GLU A 322 -9.35 55.83 -2.57
C GLU A 322 -9.55 55.74 -1.04
N PRO A 323 -8.90 56.56 -0.23
CA PRO A 323 -8.13 57.80 -0.57
C PRO A 323 -6.60 57.56 -0.66
N LEU A 324 -6.11 56.32 -0.84
CA LEU A 324 -4.69 56.03 -0.86
C LEU A 324 -4.01 56.68 -2.08
N PRO A 325 -2.87 57.40 -1.91
CA PRO A 325 -2.12 57.99 -3.02
C PRO A 325 -1.43 56.89 -3.86
N GLU A 326 -1.38 57.02 -5.18
CA GLU A 326 -0.82 56.02 -6.10
C GLU A 326 0.69 55.75 -5.89
N ASP A 327 1.44 56.75 -5.46
CA ASP A 327 2.91 56.71 -5.37
C ASP A 327 3.46 56.54 -3.95
N ASN A 328 2.60 56.53 -2.92
CA ASN A 328 3.02 56.46 -1.52
C ASN A 328 1.98 55.79 -0.62
N TRP A 329 1.71 54.51 -0.87
CA TRP A 329 0.71 53.75 -0.11
C TRP A 329 1.22 52.49 0.54
N PHE A 330 2.45 52.03 0.18
CA PHE A 330 3.07 50.88 0.84
C PHE A 330 4.58 51.01 0.99
N HIS A 331 5.10 50.40 2.04
CA HIS A 331 6.52 50.40 2.31
C HIS A 331 6.97 49.02 2.75
N ILE A 332 8.28 48.70 2.49
CA ILE A 332 8.87 47.44 2.83
C ILE A 332 10.09 47.63 3.72
N GLY A 333 10.09 47.02 4.91
CA GLY A 333 11.22 46.89 5.80
C GLY A 333 11.89 45.49 5.65
N VAL A 334 13.21 45.48 5.54
CA VAL A 334 13.98 44.25 5.31
C VAL A 334 15.05 44.09 6.36
N THR A 335 15.23 42.91 6.93
CA THR A 335 16.43 42.55 7.71
C THR A 335 16.90 41.14 7.40
N MET A 336 18.17 40.88 7.69
CA MET A 336 18.72 39.52 7.60
C MET A 336 18.68 38.89 8.98
N TYR A 337 18.42 37.56 9.03
CA TYR A 337 18.49 36.82 10.30
C TYR A 337 19.60 35.79 10.29
N GLN A 338 20.09 35.43 11.48
CA GLN A 338 21.13 34.43 11.70
C GLN A 338 20.77 33.50 12.88
N GLU A 339 21.45 32.35 12.93
CA GLU A 339 21.34 31.38 14.03
C GLU A 339 21.46 32.06 15.41
N GLY A 340 20.58 31.72 16.32
CA GLY A 340 20.64 32.15 17.73
C GLY A 340 20.09 33.55 18.02
N GLU A 341 19.67 34.31 17.00
CA GLU A 341 19.03 35.59 17.22
C GLU A 341 17.63 35.42 17.84
N ARG A 342 17.14 36.45 18.52
CA ARG A 342 15.82 36.44 19.12
C ARG A 342 14.78 36.99 18.13
N ARG A 343 13.63 36.29 18.00
CA ARG A 343 12.53 36.71 17.12
C ARG A 343 12.15 38.17 17.34
N GLY A 344 11.93 38.60 18.60
CA GLY A 344 11.55 39.99 18.90
C GLY A 344 12.51 41.01 18.32
N ARG A 345 13.85 40.76 18.41
CA ARG A 345 14.84 41.63 17.83
C ARG A 345 14.75 41.72 16.30
N ILE A 346 14.50 40.60 15.63
CA ILE A 346 14.30 40.55 14.16
C ILE A 346 13.06 41.35 13.76
N ILE A 347 11.97 41.26 14.50
CA ILE A 347 10.76 42.06 14.26
C ILE A 347 11.04 43.55 14.44
N ASP A 348 11.70 43.95 15.54
CA ASP A 348 12.08 45.33 15.79
C ASP A 348 13.00 45.91 14.69
N GLU A 349 13.94 45.12 14.19
CA GLU A 349 14.80 45.48 13.07
C GLU A 349 14.02 45.70 11.76
N MET A 350 13.06 44.83 11.47
CA MET A 350 12.13 44.98 10.31
C MET A 350 11.28 46.25 10.43
N GLU A 351 10.71 46.50 11.61
CA GLU A 351 9.91 47.72 11.86
C GLU A 351 10.74 48.99 11.73
N THR A 352 11.99 48.95 12.22
CA THR A 352 12.94 50.07 12.08
C THR A 352 13.25 50.34 10.61
N ALA A 353 13.51 49.29 9.83
CA ALA A 353 13.69 49.39 8.38
C ALA A 353 12.46 49.92 7.68
N LEU A 354 11.27 49.46 8.07
CA LEU A 354 9.98 49.89 7.53
C LEU A 354 9.78 51.40 7.78
N LYS A 355 9.98 51.90 8.98
CA LYS A 355 9.94 53.32 9.30
C LYS A 355 10.93 54.12 8.43
N SER A 356 12.13 53.59 8.19
CA SER A 356 13.11 54.20 7.32
C SER A 356 12.68 54.27 5.85
N ALA A 357 11.87 53.28 5.38
CA ALA A 357 11.26 53.30 4.06
C ALA A 357 10.15 54.34 3.96
N GLN A 358 9.29 54.42 4.96
CA GLN A 358 8.19 55.41 5.03
C GLN A 358 8.68 56.90 4.99
N LEU A 359 9.82 57.16 5.60
CA LEU A 359 10.44 58.50 5.56
C LEU A 359 10.85 58.94 4.15
N GLN A 360 10.89 58.08 3.16
CA GLN A 360 11.23 58.42 1.78
C GLN A 360 10.06 59.12 1.05
N GLY A 361 8.83 58.96 1.55
CA GLY A 361 7.63 59.61 0.98
C GLY A 361 7.20 59.10 -0.38
N VAL A 362 7.70 57.92 -0.79
CA VAL A 362 7.33 57.19 -2.00
C VAL A 362 7.31 55.71 -1.70
N ASN A 363 6.61 54.90 -2.51
CA ASN A 363 6.65 53.47 -2.40
C ASN A 363 8.11 52.97 -2.45
N ALA A 364 8.62 52.53 -1.32
CA ALA A 364 10.05 52.23 -1.19
C ALA A 364 10.33 51.08 -0.23
N TRP A 365 11.51 50.54 -0.32
CA TRP A 365 12.02 49.58 0.66
C TRP A 365 13.28 50.06 1.32
N SER A 366 13.48 49.70 2.56
CA SER A 366 14.73 49.94 3.29
C SER A 366 15.20 48.68 4.00
N ARG A 367 16.51 48.59 4.18
CA ARG A 367 17.13 47.48 4.88
C ARG A 367 17.78 47.91 6.18
N PHE A 368 17.50 47.20 7.27
CA PHE A 368 18.21 47.34 8.50
C PHE A 368 19.70 46.93 8.31
N GLN A 369 20.62 47.80 8.60
CA GLN A 369 22.05 47.52 8.50
C GLN A 369 22.57 47.00 9.84
N LYS A 370 22.79 45.69 9.93
CA LYS A 370 23.47 45.12 11.09
C LYS A 370 24.94 45.49 11.10
N PRO A 371 25.54 45.77 12.27
CA PRO A 371 26.98 45.91 12.37
C PRO A 371 27.64 44.65 11.84
N LYS A 372 28.65 44.81 10.95
CA LYS A 372 29.32 43.70 10.26
C LYS A 372 29.92 42.75 11.29
N GLN A 373 29.29 41.61 11.50
CA GLN A 373 29.97 40.42 11.95
C GLN A 373 30.64 39.83 10.70
N LEU A 374 31.96 39.59 10.79
CA LEU A 374 32.75 38.94 9.76
C LEU A 374 32.30 37.47 9.60
N GLN A 375 31.22 37.25 8.92
CA GLN A 375 30.94 35.96 8.32
C GLN A 375 31.25 36.11 6.82
N GLU A 376 32.31 35.45 6.39
CA GLU A 376 32.68 35.35 4.99
C GLU A 376 31.58 34.55 4.27
N ASP A 377 30.65 35.25 3.61
CA ASP A 377 29.80 34.65 2.58
C ASP A 377 30.74 34.12 1.49
N ARG A 378 30.94 32.80 1.48
CA ARG A 378 31.68 32.16 0.40
C ARG A 378 30.93 32.39 -0.88
N GLY A 379 31.51 33.10 -1.83
CA GLY A 379 30.95 33.24 -3.17
C GLY A 379 30.76 31.87 -3.84
N SER A 380 29.81 31.77 -4.74
CA SER A 380 29.45 30.52 -5.47
C SER A 380 30.66 29.79 -6.06
N VAL A 381 31.71 30.49 -6.45
CA VAL A 381 32.97 29.92 -6.96
C VAL A 381 33.70 29.10 -5.89
N ARG A 382 33.82 29.62 -4.67
CA ARG A 382 34.47 28.89 -3.55
C ARG A 382 33.69 27.60 -3.20
N TRP A 383 32.36 27.65 -3.21
CA TRP A 383 31.56 26.48 -2.96
C TRP A 383 31.72 25.41 -4.07
N ARG A 384 31.74 25.83 -5.34
CA ARG A 384 32.00 24.91 -6.46
C ARG A 384 33.36 24.21 -6.31
N THR A 385 34.41 24.98 -6.04
CA THR A 385 35.78 24.44 -5.85
C THR A 385 35.80 23.45 -4.67
N LEU A 386 35.16 23.77 -3.56
CA LEU A 386 35.05 22.86 -2.42
C LEU A 386 34.31 21.57 -2.80
N PHE A 387 33.13 21.67 -3.42
CA PHE A 387 32.32 20.51 -3.78
C PHE A 387 33.03 19.61 -4.79
N GLU A 388 33.74 20.15 -5.77
CA GLU A 388 34.55 19.36 -6.73
C GLU A 388 35.63 18.52 -6.05
N GLN A 389 36.13 19.00 -4.92
CA GLN A 389 37.18 18.32 -4.15
C GLN A 389 36.57 17.26 -3.21
N VAL A 390 35.53 17.61 -2.47
CA VAL A 390 35.04 16.80 -1.33
C VAL A 390 33.84 15.91 -1.64
N LEU A 391 33.10 16.14 -2.73
CA LEU A 391 31.95 15.29 -3.08
C LEU A 391 32.35 14.02 -3.83
N ARG A 392 33.17 13.22 -3.17
CA ARG A 392 33.61 11.89 -3.63
C ARG A 392 33.26 10.84 -2.58
N PRO A 393 33.00 9.60 -2.97
CA PRO A 393 32.65 8.54 -2.01
C PRO A 393 33.66 8.35 -0.88
N GLU A 394 34.92 8.65 -1.13
CA GLU A 394 36.04 8.49 -0.20
C GLU A 394 36.22 9.68 0.77
N GLU A 395 35.71 10.87 0.41
CA GLU A 395 35.93 12.11 1.13
C GLU A 395 34.72 12.53 1.98
N ILE A 396 33.55 11.99 1.70
CA ILE A 396 32.34 12.28 2.48
C ILE A 396 32.32 11.49 3.79
N LEU A 397 31.86 12.14 4.84
CA LEU A 397 31.69 11.52 6.14
C LEU A 397 30.21 11.22 6.37
N LEU A 398 29.89 9.95 6.64
CA LEU A 398 28.54 9.54 6.97
C LEU A 398 28.41 9.36 8.48
N TYR A 399 27.37 9.96 9.03
CA TYR A 399 26.90 9.80 10.40
C TYR A 399 25.55 9.12 10.38
N ARG A 400 25.22 8.37 11.43
CA ARG A 400 23.93 7.68 11.55
C ARG A 400 23.28 7.99 12.89
N GLN A 401 21.97 7.98 12.91
CA GLN A 401 21.16 8.07 14.13
C GLN A 401 20.00 7.09 14.03
N ALA A 402 19.75 6.34 15.08
CA ALA A 402 18.68 5.35 15.09
C ALA A 402 17.29 5.98 15.18
N CYS A 403 16.36 5.38 14.43
CA CYS A 403 14.94 5.65 14.50
C CYS A 403 14.24 4.42 15.08
N TYR A 404 13.36 4.63 16.06
CA TYR A 404 12.65 3.59 16.78
C TYR A 404 11.15 3.75 16.65
N ARG A 405 10.43 2.63 16.68
CA ARG A 405 9.00 2.59 17.03
C ARG A 405 8.88 2.27 18.49
N ILE A 406 8.01 2.96 19.20
CA ILE A 406 7.70 2.69 20.59
C ILE A 406 6.30 2.10 20.69
N SER A 407 6.19 0.87 21.13
CA SER A 407 4.92 0.20 21.33
C SER A 407 4.17 0.78 22.54
N ALA A 408 2.88 0.51 22.67
CA ALA A 408 2.06 0.98 23.79
C ALA A 408 2.56 0.48 25.17
N ASN A 409 3.26 -0.65 25.21
CA ASN A 409 3.92 -1.21 26.39
C ASN A 409 5.30 -0.60 26.68
N GLY A 410 5.77 0.37 25.87
CA GLY A 410 7.06 1.04 26.04
C GLY A 410 8.27 0.33 25.41
N GLU A 411 8.06 -0.81 24.74
CA GLU A 411 9.14 -1.51 24.04
C GLU A 411 9.61 -0.73 22.83
N ARG A 412 10.95 -0.72 22.62
CA ARG A 412 11.61 -0.07 21.49
C ARG A 412 11.87 -1.07 20.39
N GLU A 413 11.25 -0.87 19.24
CA GLU A 413 11.53 -1.61 18.01
C GLU A 413 12.39 -0.75 17.09
N PHE A 414 13.55 -1.25 16.69
CA PHE A 414 14.43 -0.56 15.76
C PHE A 414 13.81 -0.54 14.35
N LEU A 415 13.71 0.63 13.73
CA LEU A 415 13.16 0.81 12.39
C LEU A 415 14.25 0.90 11.32
N HIS A 416 15.14 1.87 11.45
CA HIS A 416 16.28 2.12 10.56
C HIS A 416 17.25 3.14 11.18
N TYR A 417 18.44 3.23 10.61
CA TYR A 417 19.34 4.37 10.83
C TYR A 417 19.12 5.41 9.73
N GLU A 418 18.92 6.67 10.09
CA GLU A 418 19.03 7.79 9.17
C GLU A 418 20.48 8.18 8.99
N LEU A 419 20.88 8.46 7.74
CA LEU A 419 22.22 8.85 7.38
C LEU A 419 22.34 10.37 7.21
N PHE A 420 23.29 10.95 7.89
CA PHE A 420 23.63 12.39 7.79
C PHE A 420 24.98 12.56 7.14
N VAL A 421 25.01 13.39 6.09
CA VAL A 421 26.23 13.70 5.37
C VAL A 421 26.96 14.86 6.04
N ARG A 422 28.27 14.73 6.13
CA ARG A 422 29.16 15.80 6.49
C ARG A 422 30.35 15.86 5.50
N ILE A 423 30.85 17.04 5.26
CA ILE A 423 32.01 17.25 4.39
C ILE A 423 33.15 17.90 5.18
N GLN A 424 34.39 17.58 4.81
CA GLN A 424 35.58 18.17 5.40
C GLN A 424 35.95 19.43 4.65
N ASP A 425 35.84 20.57 5.29
CA ASP A 425 36.34 21.83 4.77
C ASP A 425 37.75 22.07 5.28
N PRO A 426 38.74 22.38 4.42
CA PRO A 426 40.10 22.63 4.84
C PRO A 426 40.26 23.79 5.82
N GLN A 427 39.36 24.77 5.80
CA GLN A 427 39.43 25.98 6.64
C GLN A 427 38.51 25.93 7.87
N GLN A 428 37.31 25.33 7.73
CA GLN A 428 36.29 25.34 8.79
C GLN A 428 36.09 23.97 9.47
N GLY A 429 36.83 22.94 9.06
CA GLY A 429 36.72 21.61 9.61
C GLY A 429 35.47 20.86 9.08
N ILE A 430 34.85 20.04 9.93
CA ILE A 430 33.69 19.23 9.54
C ILE A 430 32.42 20.09 9.46
N LEU A 431 31.86 20.20 8.26
CA LEU A 431 30.59 20.90 8.00
C LEU A 431 29.44 19.94 7.99
N LYS A 432 28.37 20.26 8.73
CA LYS A 432 27.06 19.58 8.66
C LYS A 432 26.28 19.98 7.41
N ALA A 433 25.39 19.14 6.93
CA ALA A 433 24.56 19.39 5.76
C ALA A 433 23.80 20.74 5.84
N SER A 434 23.29 21.11 6.99
CA SER A 434 22.61 22.40 7.22
C SER A 434 23.43 23.63 6.85
N ARG A 435 24.78 23.54 6.84
CA ARG A 435 25.67 24.64 6.48
C ARG A 435 26.00 24.72 5.00
N PHE A 436 25.79 23.67 4.22
CA PHE A 436 26.18 23.65 2.81
C PHE A 436 25.03 23.28 1.84
N SER A 437 23.90 22.75 2.31
CA SER A 437 22.80 22.32 1.42
C SER A 437 22.28 23.45 0.53
N SER A 438 22.05 24.64 1.07
CA SER A 438 21.59 25.78 0.27
C SER A 438 22.61 26.20 -0.80
N ALA A 439 23.89 26.18 -0.46
CA ALA A 439 24.96 26.46 -1.43
C ALA A 439 25.06 25.36 -2.49
N LEU A 440 24.86 24.10 -2.09
CA LEU A 440 24.84 22.94 -2.98
C LEU A 440 23.73 23.07 -4.04
N GLU A 441 22.50 23.39 -3.62
CA GLU A 441 21.35 23.64 -4.48
C GLU A 441 21.60 24.84 -5.41
N THR A 442 22.14 25.95 -4.86
CA THR A 442 22.42 27.15 -5.65
C THR A 442 23.45 26.92 -6.77
N VAL A 443 24.42 26.03 -6.56
CA VAL A 443 25.44 25.73 -7.58
C VAL A 443 25.11 24.50 -8.43
N GLY A 444 24.01 23.76 -8.12
CA GLY A 444 23.51 22.62 -8.90
C GLY A 444 24.35 21.35 -8.74
N TYR A 445 24.84 21.05 -7.53
CA TYR A 445 25.69 19.90 -7.24
C TYR A 445 24.97 18.76 -6.51
N GLU A 446 23.63 18.80 -6.38
CA GLU A 446 22.81 17.82 -5.67
C GLU A 446 23.01 16.41 -6.20
N ALA A 447 22.98 16.24 -7.53
CA ALA A 447 23.20 14.94 -8.16
C ALA A 447 24.58 14.34 -7.88
N MET A 448 25.60 15.20 -7.68
CA MET A 448 26.96 14.76 -7.37
C MET A 448 27.05 14.27 -5.93
N LEU A 449 26.46 15.01 -4.99
CA LEU A 449 26.39 14.60 -3.59
C LEU A 449 25.61 13.28 -3.44
N ASP A 450 24.42 13.18 -4.04
CA ASP A 450 23.59 11.98 -3.96
C ASP A 450 24.33 10.75 -4.49
N ARG A 451 25.06 10.89 -5.60
CA ARG A 451 25.88 9.80 -6.16
C ARG A 451 27.00 9.40 -5.21
N ALA A 452 27.71 10.35 -4.63
CA ALA A 452 28.77 10.08 -3.69
C ALA A 452 28.26 9.34 -2.45
N VAL A 453 27.15 9.83 -1.86
CA VAL A 453 26.49 9.21 -0.70
C VAL A 453 26.04 7.80 -1.04
N PHE A 454 25.27 7.64 -2.11
CA PHE A 454 24.70 6.34 -2.47
C PHE A 454 25.79 5.31 -2.79
N SER A 455 26.86 5.71 -3.49
CA SER A 455 28.01 4.84 -3.76
C SER A 455 28.70 4.38 -2.47
N SER A 456 28.87 5.28 -1.50
CA SER A 456 29.42 4.94 -0.18
C SER A 456 28.54 3.97 0.59
N VAL A 457 27.21 4.19 0.56
CA VAL A 457 26.23 3.31 1.22
C VAL A 457 26.23 1.92 0.58
N VAL A 458 26.20 1.83 -0.75
CA VAL A 458 26.29 0.55 -1.48
C VAL A 458 27.57 -0.19 -1.14
N SER A 459 28.69 0.52 -1.10
CA SER A 459 30.00 -0.06 -0.74
C SER A 459 30.03 -0.55 0.70
N PHE A 460 29.39 0.16 1.62
CA PHE A 460 29.23 -0.28 3.01
C PHE A 460 28.37 -1.54 3.11
N LEU A 461 27.18 -1.55 2.53
CA LEU A 461 26.25 -2.69 2.57
C LEU A 461 26.86 -3.95 1.95
N LYS A 462 27.64 -3.82 0.89
CA LYS A 462 28.35 -4.98 0.29
C LYS A 462 29.45 -5.56 1.16
N ARG A 463 30.00 -4.79 2.11
CA ARG A 463 31.07 -5.23 3.03
C ARG A 463 30.56 -5.63 4.40
N SER A 464 29.35 -5.21 4.76
CA SER A 464 28.73 -5.53 6.05
C SER A 464 28.21 -6.96 6.07
N GLU A 465 28.56 -7.72 7.10
CA GLU A 465 28.00 -9.05 7.34
C GLU A 465 26.53 -8.99 7.83
N LEU A 466 26.19 -7.91 8.54
CA LEU A 466 24.84 -7.64 9.03
C LEU A 466 24.17 -6.57 8.17
N VAL A 467 22.98 -6.87 7.71
CA VAL A 467 22.14 -5.93 6.92
C VAL A 467 21.30 -5.11 7.87
N GLU A 468 21.78 -3.92 8.23
CA GLU A 468 21.00 -2.94 9.00
C GLU A 468 20.17 -2.07 8.06
N PRO A 469 18.87 -1.81 8.36
CA PRO A 469 18.06 -0.87 7.58
C PRO A 469 18.61 0.55 7.65
N LEU A 470 18.79 1.17 6.47
CA LEU A 470 19.36 2.52 6.32
C LEU A 470 18.39 3.44 5.57
N SER A 471 18.23 4.67 6.04
CA SER A 471 17.51 5.75 5.34
C SER A 471 18.49 6.74 4.75
N VAL A 472 18.41 6.94 3.44
CA VAL A 472 19.29 7.82 2.66
C VAL A 472 18.51 9.02 2.19
N ASN A 473 18.95 10.21 2.55
CA ASN A 473 18.38 11.46 2.04
C ASN A 473 18.79 11.67 0.57
N LEU A 474 17.82 11.93 -0.31
CA LEU A 474 18.03 12.23 -1.72
C LEU A 474 17.34 13.53 -2.12
N HIS A 475 17.99 14.29 -2.99
CA HIS A 475 17.40 15.49 -3.57
C HIS A 475 16.37 15.14 -4.65
N VAL A 476 15.30 15.94 -4.74
CA VAL A 476 14.22 15.74 -5.69
C VAL A 476 14.59 16.23 -7.10
N VAL A 477 15.25 17.38 -7.18
CA VAL A 477 15.58 18.07 -8.45
C VAL A 477 16.36 17.17 -9.43
N PRO A 478 17.37 16.39 -9.02
CA PRO A 478 18.11 15.52 -9.94
C PRO A 478 17.25 14.49 -10.70
N PHE A 479 16.11 14.08 -10.15
CA PHE A 479 15.21 13.09 -10.78
C PHE A 479 14.48 13.63 -12.01
N ASN A 480 14.50 14.94 -12.26
CA ASN A 480 14.02 15.52 -13.51
C ASN A 480 14.88 15.04 -14.71
N ASP A 481 16.16 14.69 -14.49
CA ASP A 481 16.99 14.04 -15.49
C ASP A 481 16.75 12.53 -15.54
N LYS A 482 16.22 12.04 -16.68
CA LYS A 482 16.00 10.60 -16.93
C LYS A 482 17.29 9.77 -16.84
N ARG A 483 18.48 10.37 -16.99
CA ARG A 483 19.77 9.68 -16.86
C ARG A 483 20.07 9.38 -15.39
N TYR A 484 19.78 10.34 -14.51
CA TYR A 484 19.92 10.16 -13.08
C TYR A 484 18.97 9.09 -12.53
N ALA A 485 17.68 9.13 -12.92
CA ALA A 485 16.68 8.14 -12.55
C ALA A 485 17.05 6.71 -13.04
N ARG A 486 17.61 6.59 -14.24
CA ARG A 486 18.12 5.32 -14.77
C ARG A 486 19.34 4.81 -14.04
N TRP A 487 20.24 5.73 -13.65
CA TRP A 487 21.42 5.37 -12.89
C TRP A 487 21.04 4.73 -11.55
N ILE A 488 20.24 5.40 -10.72
CA ILE A 488 19.84 4.85 -9.41
C ILE A 488 19.09 3.53 -9.53
N ARG A 489 18.21 3.40 -10.54
CA ARG A 489 17.53 2.14 -10.82
C ARG A 489 18.51 1.02 -11.13
N ASN A 490 19.50 1.28 -11.97
CA ASN A 490 20.48 0.27 -12.37
C ASN A 490 21.36 -0.16 -11.19
N GLU A 491 21.79 0.78 -10.36
CA GLU A 491 22.54 0.47 -9.13
C GLU A 491 21.72 -0.42 -8.18
N LEU A 492 20.45 -0.08 -7.97
CA LEU A 492 19.54 -0.89 -7.14
C LEU A 492 19.31 -2.28 -7.73
N MET A 493 19.15 -2.40 -9.06
CA MET A 493 18.94 -3.70 -9.72
C MET A 493 20.14 -4.62 -9.61
N GLN A 494 21.35 -4.09 -9.46
CA GLN A 494 22.57 -4.87 -9.23
C GLN A 494 22.72 -5.36 -7.79
N MET A 495 21.89 -4.88 -6.86
CA MET A 495 21.92 -5.29 -5.46
C MET A 495 20.99 -6.50 -5.22
N PRO A 496 21.36 -7.42 -4.32
CA PRO A 496 20.45 -8.47 -3.84
C PRO A 496 19.14 -7.89 -3.27
N PHE A 497 18.05 -8.63 -3.37
CA PHE A 497 16.74 -8.18 -2.89
C PHE A 497 16.77 -7.82 -1.39
N SER A 498 17.46 -8.61 -0.57
CA SER A 498 17.61 -8.37 0.88
C SER A 498 18.26 -7.03 1.20
N LEU A 499 19.24 -6.59 0.42
CA LEU A 499 19.88 -5.28 0.60
C LEU A 499 18.96 -4.13 0.15
N ARG A 500 18.16 -4.33 -0.92
CA ARG A 500 17.21 -3.32 -1.40
C ARG A 500 16.09 -3.07 -0.39
N THR A 501 15.56 -4.12 0.23
CA THR A 501 14.51 -4.00 1.25
C THR A 501 14.99 -3.36 2.55
N ALA A 502 16.29 -3.33 2.79
CA ALA A 502 16.91 -2.62 3.91
C ALA A 502 17.13 -1.13 3.62
N LEU A 503 16.93 -0.68 2.37
CA LEU A 503 17.09 0.73 2.00
C LEU A 503 15.77 1.48 2.07
N SER A 504 15.83 2.65 2.66
CA SER A 504 14.78 3.66 2.64
C SER A 504 15.31 4.91 1.95
N PHE A 505 14.50 5.57 1.14
CA PHE A 505 14.84 6.85 0.52
C PHE A 505 13.99 7.95 1.10
N GLU A 506 14.65 8.97 1.62
CA GLU A 506 14.02 10.11 2.26
C GLU A 506 14.04 11.32 1.34
N PHE A 507 12.89 11.95 1.15
CA PHE A 507 12.69 13.15 0.34
C PHE A 507 12.07 14.25 1.19
N SER A 508 12.54 15.50 1.01
CA SER A 508 11.92 16.66 1.64
C SER A 508 10.49 16.87 1.16
N GLU A 509 9.54 17.06 2.09
CA GLU A 509 8.11 17.25 1.77
C GLU A 509 7.89 18.39 0.78
N ALA A 510 8.49 19.56 1.05
CA ALA A 510 8.30 20.75 0.23
C ALA A 510 8.74 20.54 -1.23
N HIS A 511 9.93 19.98 -1.43
CA HIS A 511 10.45 19.70 -2.77
C HIS A 511 9.64 18.59 -3.47
N LEU A 512 9.25 17.54 -2.73
CA LEU A 512 8.48 16.44 -3.28
C LEU A 512 7.11 16.87 -3.80
N VAL A 513 6.39 17.67 -3.01
CA VAL A 513 5.03 18.12 -3.36
C VAL A 513 5.05 19.07 -4.56
N ASN A 514 6.06 19.93 -4.65
CA ASN A 514 6.22 20.84 -5.80
C ASN A 514 6.54 20.12 -7.11
N HIS A 515 6.97 18.87 -7.05
CA HIS A 515 7.45 18.11 -8.22
C HIS A 515 6.80 16.72 -8.33
N LEU A 516 5.56 16.58 -7.91
CA LEU A 516 4.81 15.31 -7.95
C LEU A 516 4.65 14.74 -9.36
N ASP A 517 4.64 15.57 -10.38
CA ASP A 517 4.49 15.21 -11.78
C ASP A 517 5.54 14.18 -12.22
N TYR A 518 6.83 14.43 -12.01
CA TYR A 518 7.89 13.51 -12.36
C TYR A 518 8.31 12.58 -11.21
N MET A 519 8.03 12.91 -9.94
CA MET A 519 8.38 12.08 -8.80
C MET A 519 7.47 10.86 -8.59
N ARG A 520 6.19 10.93 -8.94
CA ARG A 520 5.26 9.78 -8.83
C ARG A 520 5.78 8.50 -9.50
N PRO A 521 6.21 8.51 -10.78
CA PRO A 521 6.77 7.31 -11.40
C PRO A 521 8.08 6.86 -10.74
N ILE A 522 8.90 7.78 -10.25
CA ILE A 522 10.16 7.46 -9.54
C ILE A 522 9.88 6.72 -8.24
N ILE A 523 8.99 7.26 -7.41
CA ILE A 523 8.61 6.63 -6.13
C ILE A 523 7.99 5.25 -6.36
N ARG A 524 7.13 5.10 -7.37
CA ARG A 524 6.58 3.78 -7.73
C ARG A 524 7.68 2.80 -8.15
N MET A 525 8.68 3.27 -8.89
CA MET A 525 9.83 2.46 -9.28
C MET A 525 10.65 2.02 -8.06
N LEU A 526 10.98 2.94 -7.15
CA LEU A 526 11.75 2.64 -5.93
C LEU A 526 11.01 1.66 -5.02
N ALA A 527 9.71 1.90 -4.78
CA ALA A 527 8.86 1.00 -4.01
C ALA A 527 8.71 -0.38 -4.69
N GLY A 528 8.59 -0.43 -6.02
CA GLY A 528 8.55 -1.66 -6.80
C GLY A 528 9.84 -2.48 -6.74
N LEU A 529 10.99 -1.84 -6.50
CA LEU A 529 12.27 -2.49 -6.24
C LEU A 529 12.44 -3.00 -4.80
N GLY A 530 11.46 -2.75 -3.94
CA GLY A 530 11.45 -3.18 -2.53
C GLY A 530 11.96 -2.15 -1.54
N CYS A 531 12.32 -0.93 -1.99
CA CYS A 531 12.78 0.14 -1.11
C CYS A 531 11.61 0.81 -0.38
N LYS A 532 11.84 1.27 0.85
CA LYS A 532 10.85 2.06 1.59
C LYS A 532 10.95 3.54 1.22
N ILE A 533 9.83 4.25 1.30
CA ILE A 533 9.74 5.67 1.00
C ILE A 533 9.50 6.44 2.31
N VAL A 534 10.34 7.41 2.54
CA VAL A 534 10.27 8.31 3.69
C VAL A 534 10.05 9.73 3.18
N VAL A 535 9.13 10.43 3.78
CA VAL A 535 8.97 11.87 3.55
C VAL A 535 9.44 12.58 4.81
N GLY A 536 10.52 13.32 4.68
CA GLY A 536 11.14 14.09 5.74
C GLY A 536 10.70 15.54 5.76
N GLN A 537 10.98 16.22 6.85
CA GLN A 537 10.66 17.63 7.09
C GLN A 537 9.16 17.96 6.96
N ALA A 538 8.27 16.99 7.23
CA ALA A 538 6.84 17.17 7.11
C ALA A 538 6.32 18.24 8.07
N GLY A 539 5.44 19.10 7.54
CA GLY A 539 4.87 20.21 8.27
C GLY A 539 5.82 21.41 8.46
N ARG A 540 6.94 21.46 7.75
CA ARG A 540 7.76 22.66 7.65
C ARG A 540 7.02 23.76 6.86
N THR A 541 6.31 23.37 5.82
CA THR A 541 5.45 24.23 5.01
C THR A 541 4.02 23.71 4.99
N ILE A 542 3.05 24.56 4.66
CA ILE A 542 1.66 24.09 4.47
C ILE A 542 1.53 23.57 3.06
N VAL A 543 1.48 22.25 2.93
CA VAL A 543 1.24 21.58 1.65
C VAL A 543 0.05 20.64 1.77
N SER A 544 -0.55 20.32 0.63
CA SER A 544 -1.62 19.33 0.57
C SER A 544 -1.10 17.96 0.99
N THR A 545 -1.80 17.28 1.88
CA THR A 545 -1.44 15.95 2.39
C THR A 545 -1.90 14.79 1.51
N HIS A 546 -2.54 15.06 0.37
CA HIS A 546 -3.01 14.02 -0.55
C HIS A 546 -1.90 13.10 -1.08
N TYR A 547 -0.67 13.61 -1.20
CA TYR A 547 0.47 12.82 -1.65
C TYR A 547 0.77 11.61 -0.75
N ILE A 548 0.43 11.65 0.55
CA ILE A 548 0.69 10.55 1.50
C ILE A 548 -0.04 9.28 1.03
N LYS A 549 -1.28 9.41 0.58
CA LYS A 549 -2.07 8.29 0.03
C LYS A 549 -1.59 7.88 -1.35
N ASP A 550 -1.32 8.86 -2.23
CA ASP A 550 -0.94 8.64 -3.62
C ASP A 550 0.40 7.91 -3.78
N LEU A 551 1.38 8.23 -2.93
CA LEU A 551 2.76 7.77 -3.06
C LEU A 551 3.08 6.54 -2.21
N LYS A 552 2.13 6.00 -1.43
CA LYS A 552 2.36 4.86 -0.51
C LYS A 552 3.58 5.08 0.39
N VAL A 553 3.63 6.25 1.03
CA VAL A 553 4.68 6.61 1.97
C VAL A 553 4.72 5.60 3.12
N ASN A 554 5.91 5.15 3.52
CA ASN A 554 6.11 4.26 4.67
C ASN A 554 6.29 5.03 5.97
N TYR A 555 7.10 6.11 5.96
CA TYR A 555 7.35 6.92 7.13
C TYR A 555 7.19 8.40 6.78
N LEU A 556 6.46 9.13 7.63
CA LEU A 556 6.31 10.58 7.58
C LEU A 556 7.06 11.18 8.77
N LYS A 557 8.23 11.75 8.51
CA LYS A 557 9.06 12.36 9.55
C LYS A 557 8.67 13.82 9.76
N LEU A 558 8.20 14.14 10.96
CA LEU A 558 7.81 15.50 11.34
C LEU A 558 9.04 16.39 11.48
N HIS A 559 8.95 17.61 10.96
CA HIS A 559 10.03 18.58 11.13
C HIS A 559 10.24 18.94 12.60
N ARG A 560 11.50 19.05 13.03
CA ARG A 560 11.89 19.34 14.42
C ARG A 560 11.23 20.60 15.02
N SER A 561 10.83 21.55 14.18
CA SER A 561 10.13 22.75 14.64
C SER A 561 8.77 22.47 15.25
N LEU A 562 8.10 21.42 14.83
CA LEU A 562 6.84 20.99 15.41
C LEU A 562 7.02 20.27 16.75
N ILE A 563 8.20 19.66 16.92
CA ILE A 563 8.52 18.81 18.07
C ILE A 563 9.03 19.61 19.25
N LYS A 564 9.91 20.59 18.98
CA LYS A 564 10.55 21.36 20.02
C LYS A 564 9.54 22.11 20.89
N LYS A 565 9.53 21.84 22.20
CA LYS A 565 8.58 22.37 23.20
C LYS A 565 7.12 22.11 22.85
N ILE A 566 6.83 20.97 22.25
CA ILE A 566 5.46 20.61 21.86
C ILE A 566 4.54 20.49 23.08
N ASP A 567 5.09 20.17 24.25
CA ASP A 567 4.40 20.17 25.54
C ASP A 567 3.79 21.53 25.91
N GLN A 568 4.34 22.63 25.38
CA GLN A 568 3.94 24.02 25.69
C GLN A 568 3.22 24.70 24.51
N ARG A 569 3.20 24.09 23.30
CA ARG A 569 2.72 24.71 22.06
C ARG A 569 1.47 24.01 21.56
N HIS A 570 0.30 24.51 21.95
CA HIS A 570 -0.99 23.92 21.56
C HIS A 570 -1.21 23.91 20.05
N GLU A 571 -0.72 24.91 19.32
CA GLU A 571 -0.82 24.98 17.86
C GLU A 571 -0.06 23.82 17.21
N ASN A 572 1.15 23.54 17.66
CA ASN A 572 1.93 22.40 17.17
C ASN A 572 1.26 21.07 17.52
N GLN A 573 0.64 20.95 18.70
CA GLN A 573 -0.11 19.75 19.08
C GLN A 573 -1.29 19.50 18.13
N LEU A 574 -2.07 20.53 17.80
CA LEU A 574 -3.17 20.43 16.84
C LEU A 574 -2.67 20.04 15.46
N PHE A 575 -1.57 20.62 15.01
CA PHE A 575 -0.98 20.33 13.72
C PHE A 575 -0.47 18.88 13.63
N VAL A 576 0.25 18.40 14.66
CA VAL A 576 0.73 17.01 14.72
C VAL A 576 -0.43 16.04 14.78
N ARG A 577 -1.46 16.31 15.59
CA ARG A 577 -2.67 15.48 15.65
C ARG A 577 -3.36 15.38 14.29
N SER A 578 -3.43 16.47 13.55
CA SER A 578 -4.00 16.48 12.19
C SER A 578 -3.17 15.62 11.24
N LEU A 579 -1.83 15.71 11.26
CA LEU A 579 -0.96 14.86 10.43
C LEU A 579 -1.09 13.37 10.76
N VAL A 580 -1.14 13.02 12.05
CA VAL A 580 -1.40 11.66 12.51
C VAL A 580 -2.77 11.17 12.01
N GLY A 581 -3.79 12.04 12.07
CA GLY A 581 -5.13 11.75 11.56
C GLY A 581 -5.14 11.44 10.07
N VAL A 582 -4.42 12.20 9.25
CA VAL A 582 -4.29 11.96 7.80
C VAL A 582 -3.58 10.63 7.49
N CYS A 583 -2.57 10.27 8.27
CA CYS A 583 -1.88 8.99 8.14
C CYS A 583 -2.73 7.80 8.60
N GLY A 584 -3.71 8.04 9.48
CA GLY A 584 -4.66 7.03 9.94
C GLY A 584 -5.46 6.43 8.77
N GLY A 585 -5.24 5.14 8.52
CA GLY A 585 -5.83 4.42 7.37
C GLY A 585 -4.97 4.38 6.11
N THR A 586 -3.73 4.88 6.20
CA THR A 586 -2.66 4.61 5.23
C THR A 586 -1.62 3.69 5.87
N GLN A 587 -0.64 3.25 5.10
CA GLN A 587 0.51 2.52 5.65
C GLN A 587 1.60 3.43 6.23
N ALA A 588 1.41 4.76 6.18
CA ALA A 588 2.39 5.73 6.64
C ALA A 588 2.41 5.82 8.18
N GLU A 589 3.57 5.60 8.77
CA GLU A 589 3.81 5.82 10.20
C GLU A 589 4.41 7.21 10.42
N VAL A 590 3.90 7.91 11.44
CA VAL A 590 4.40 9.24 11.80
C VAL A 590 5.58 9.10 12.76
N VAL A 591 6.69 9.74 12.40
CA VAL A 591 7.95 9.73 13.17
C VAL A 591 8.27 11.15 13.63
N ALA A 592 8.47 11.34 14.92
CA ALA A 592 8.94 12.61 15.47
C ALA A 592 10.46 12.68 15.43
N VAL A 593 11.01 13.73 14.83
CA VAL A 593 12.46 13.93 14.69
C VAL A 593 12.97 15.05 15.60
N GLY A 594 14.10 14.82 16.24
CA GLY A 594 14.74 15.79 17.11
C GLY A 594 14.12 15.88 18.51
N VAL A 595 13.60 14.78 19.02
CA VAL A 595 13.09 14.70 20.40
C VAL A 595 14.25 14.75 21.37
N GLU A 596 14.24 15.74 22.27
CA GLU A 596 15.32 16.01 23.24
C GLU A 596 14.88 15.77 24.69
N THR A 597 13.58 15.86 24.99
CA THR A 597 13.08 15.74 26.36
C THR A 597 11.97 14.67 26.49
N THR A 598 11.84 14.12 27.71
CA THR A 598 10.79 13.14 28.03
C THR A 598 9.40 13.76 27.93
N GLN A 599 9.25 15.05 28.27
CA GLN A 599 7.97 15.76 28.20
C GLN A 599 7.49 15.88 26.74
N GLU A 600 8.40 16.24 25.82
CA GLU A 600 8.10 16.26 24.38
C GLU A 600 7.60 14.89 23.93
N TRP A 601 8.31 13.82 24.31
CA TRP A 601 7.94 12.48 23.91
C TRP A 601 6.58 12.03 24.47
N GLN A 602 6.30 12.28 25.74
CA GLN A 602 5.01 11.95 26.35
C GLN A 602 3.85 12.65 25.64
N THR A 603 4.04 13.94 25.32
CA THR A 603 3.03 14.70 24.55
C THR A 603 2.81 14.10 23.16
N LEU A 604 3.89 13.75 22.44
CA LEU A 604 3.82 13.12 21.12
C LEU A 604 3.08 11.77 21.14
N GLN A 605 3.32 10.94 22.17
CA GLN A 605 2.60 9.68 22.34
C GLN A 605 1.09 9.91 22.53
N MET A 606 0.70 10.89 23.35
CA MET A 606 -0.72 11.27 23.54
C MET A 606 -1.37 11.77 22.24
N LEU A 607 -0.57 12.33 21.33
CA LEU A 607 -1.04 12.77 20.01
C LEU A 607 -1.11 11.63 18.98
N GLY A 608 -0.66 10.41 19.35
CA GLY A 608 -0.70 9.23 18.49
C GLY A 608 0.54 9.01 17.61
N VAL A 609 1.66 9.68 17.92
CA VAL A 609 2.95 9.44 17.25
C VAL A 609 3.59 8.18 17.84
N SER A 610 3.95 7.23 16.96
CA SER A 610 4.58 5.96 17.35
C SER A 610 6.08 5.91 17.06
N GLY A 611 6.54 6.59 16.01
CA GLY A 611 7.93 6.63 15.61
C GLY A 611 8.69 7.78 16.27
N VAL A 612 9.96 7.57 16.61
CA VAL A 612 10.80 8.58 17.28
C VAL A 612 12.25 8.51 16.86
N GLN A 613 12.86 9.69 16.76
CA GLN A 613 14.29 9.90 16.53
C GLN A 613 14.74 11.15 17.28
N GLY A 614 15.88 11.11 17.92
CA GLY A 614 16.41 12.27 18.64
C GLY A 614 17.40 11.89 19.73
N ARG A 615 18.05 12.90 20.32
CA ARG A 615 19.10 12.72 21.33
C ARG A 615 18.60 12.03 22.62
N LEU A 616 17.32 12.12 22.89
CA LEU A 616 16.73 11.38 24.02
C LEU A 616 16.88 9.87 23.87
N PHE A 617 16.95 9.36 22.63
CA PHE A 617 16.94 7.93 22.32
C PHE A 617 18.26 7.43 21.80
N ASP A 618 18.93 8.20 20.93
CA ASP A 618 20.20 7.84 20.33
C ASP A 618 20.97 9.10 19.87
N GLU A 619 22.29 9.08 19.98
CA GLU A 619 23.15 10.15 19.51
C GLU A 619 23.67 9.87 18.09
N GLU A 620 23.99 10.93 17.35
CA GLU A 620 24.59 10.80 16.03
C GLU A 620 26.00 10.18 16.14
N GLN A 621 26.23 9.05 15.48
CA GLN A 621 27.50 8.33 15.48
C GLN A 621 28.10 8.29 14.07
N GLN A 622 29.43 8.41 13.97
CA GLN A 622 30.09 8.27 12.69
C GLN A 622 29.99 6.81 12.18
N MET A 623 29.53 6.63 10.95
CA MET A 623 29.27 5.32 10.38
C MET A 623 30.46 4.78 9.60
N LEU A 624 31.04 5.60 8.73
CA LEU A 624 32.15 5.24 7.86
C LEU A 624 33.36 6.12 8.18
N PRO A 625 34.47 5.53 8.61
CA PRO A 625 35.72 6.27 8.61
C PRO A 625 36.12 6.56 7.15
N PRO A 626 36.80 7.68 6.86
CA PRO A 626 37.35 7.92 5.55
C PRO A 626 38.24 6.74 5.16
N LEU A 627 38.17 6.33 3.88
CA LEU A 627 39.05 5.26 3.38
C LEU A 627 40.48 5.68 3.56
N PRO A 628 41.36 4.83 4.16
CA PRO A 628 42.74 5.18 4.33
C PRO A 628 43.38 5.49 2.96
N PRO A 629 44.23 6.55 2.84
CA PRO A 629 44.79 6.97 1.56
C PRO A 629 45.65 5.90 0.86
N GLU A 630 45.99 4.82 1.56
CA GLU A 630 46.76 3.69 0.99
C GLU A 630 45.91 2.74 0.11
N SER A 631 44.60 2.79 0.17
CA SER A 631 43.72 1.96 -0.71
C SER A 631 43.69 2.45 -2.17
N LEU A 632 44.23 3.64 -2.43
CA LEU A 632 44.41 4.24 -3.75
C LEU A 632 45.86 4.10 -4.24
N LYS A 633 46.53 2.98 -4.01
CA LYS A 633 47.77 2.69 -4.77
C LYS A 633 47.37 2.64 -6.23
N ARG A 634 47.56 3.75 -6.95
CA ARG A 634 47.56 3.75 -8.40
C ARG A 634 48.35 2.54 -8.86
N PRO A 635 47.85 1.75 -9.85
CA PRO A 635 48.69 0.70 -10.42
C PRO A 635 50.02 1.36 -10.81
N PRO A 636 51.17 0.69 -10.57
CA PRO A 636 52.48 1.28 -10.81
C PRO A 636 52.47 1.82 -12.25
N ARG A 637 52.72 3.11 -12.39
CA ARG A 637 52.93 3.66 -13.74
C ARG A 637 54.02 2.82 -14.37
N LEU A 638 53.67 2.08 -15.39
CA LEU A 638 54.62 1.43 -16.28
C LEU A 638 55.61 2.52 -16.67
N SER A 639 56.86 2.42 -16.18
CA SER A 639 57.95 3.32 -16.53
C SER A 639 58.17 3.17 -18.04
N VAL A 640 57.60 4.06 -18.80
CA VAL A 640 57.94 4.20 -20.21
C VAL A 640 59.40 4.71 -20.18
N LYS A 641 60.32 3.80 -20.52
CA LYS A 641 61.73 4.19 -20.76
C LYS A 641 61.72 5.31 -21.78
N PRO A 642 62.47 6.40 -21.52
CA PRO A 642 62.56 7.46 -22.52
C PRO A 642 63.19 6.92 -23.79
N ILE A 643 62.46 7.02 -24.89
CA ILE A 643 62.97 6.73 -26.22
C ILE A 643 64.15 7.65 -26.49
N GLY A 644 65.32 7.04 -26.71
CA GLY A 644 66.60 7.75 -26.86
C GLY A 644 66.51 8.82 -27.95
N LYS A 645 67.18 9.95 -27.68
CA LYS A 645 67.36 11.05 -28.64
C LYS A 645 67.93 10.51 -29.95
N ARG A 646 67.19 10.61 -31.06
CA ARG A 646 67.71 10.45 -32.41
C ARG A 646 68.77 11.54 -32.70
N ASN A 647 70.06 11.12 -32.95
CA ASN A 647 71.11 11.98 -33.43
C ASN A 647 70.67 12.62 -34.75
N ARG A 648 70.66 13.93 -34.82
CA ARG A 648 70.60 14.72 -36.06
C ARG A 648 71.91 14.55 -36.80
N TRP A 649 71.92 13.96 -37.93
CA TRP A 649 73.00 14.00 -38.87
C TRP A 649 73.16 15.43 -39.40
N ARG A 650 74.33 15.99 -39.19
CA ARG A 650 74.86 17.17 -39.93
C ARG A 650 75.36 16.64 -41.26
N THR A 651 74.81 17.14 -42.39
CA THR A 651 75.40 17.09 -43.72
C THR A 651 75.84 18.49 -44.06
N LYS A 652 77.08 18.54 -44.59
CA LYS A 652 77.74 19.71 -45.14
C LYS A 652 76.94 20.38 -46.25
#